data_395989a0707376c017614db9c56e73c7
#
_entry.id   395989a0707376c017614db9c56e73c7
#
_cell.length_a   1.000
_cell.length_b   1.000
_cell.length_c   1.000
_cell.angle_alpha   90.00
_cell.angle_beta   90.00
_cell.angle_gamma   90.00
#
_symmetry.space_group_name_H-M   'P 1'
#
loop_
_entity.id
_entity.type
_entity.pdbx_description
1 polymer ?
#
loop_
_entity_poly.entity_id
_entity_poly.type
_entity_poly.pdbx_seq_one_letter_code
_entity_poly.pdbx_strand_id
1 'polypeptide(L)'
;MSNRPSVPASVSYLPTDEPSHPAALTSGGCRRRQGPERLIPIVRAQGCLICYRCSATAHDRDFIKRPALDPSATASLEGVLERVVYANEESAWSVVRVTVPGRREPITAVGNLLGVQPGENLRLSGRWVLDRRFGEQFRVEAFETLRPATLVGIEKYLGSGMVRGLGPVMAKRLVERFGLDTLEVIEHHPQRLSRVEGIGPMRVAAIRKAWVEQKDVRELMVFLQGLGVSPLFAARIYSTYQADALTVVREDPYRLALEIFGIGFKTADRIALGMGIPRQSVRRAEAGLIHVLEESTADGHAYLPRALLVSAAAKLLEVEAAIVEQALPGLVPTRRIVAEAIPAGDGSSAEAIYLPALHTSEIGAAARLRALLQEPLHPITIDVDKALEWFEARRRIELADEQRDGIRQAMDSKVLVITGGPGTGKTTLINAIVQILEKKERTILLAAPTGRAARRLADLTGRDARTIHRLLEFSPRTGGFERNPGRPLELDILIVDEVSMVDITLFHHLLKALPGHCQLFLVGDVDQLPSVGPGNVLRDVIASRAAPVVRLTQIFRQARESHIVLNAHRVNRGEMPILEPINGESDFLFIEKENPEEVLQEVKRLVSEELPRRYGLDPIEDIQVLTPMHRGDVGAWNLNQELGSLLNPNPQRVSRGEKTLRLGDRVMQIRNNYQIDVFNGDIGRIEAIDAETRLVQIRFDDRVIAYDTADLDELVPAYACSIHKAQGSEYPCVVVPLHTQHFVMLQRNLLYTAITRGKQRVVVVGSRKALAVAVDNNRIEERYTRLAERLA
;
A
#
# COMPACT_ATOMS: atom_id res chain seq x y z
N MET A 1 -46.20 -37.78 -12.15
CA MET A 1 -45.36 -38.85 -11.59
C MET A 1 -44.27 -38.18 -10.83
N SER A 2 -44.52 -37.86 -9.58
CA SER A 2 -44.20 -38.57 -8.31
C SER A 2 -42.68 -38.83 -8.23
N ASN A 3 -41.90 -38.21 -7.32
CA ASN A 3 -41.92 -38.42 -5.88
C ASN A 3 -41.02 -37.37 -5.16
N ARG A 4 -41.57 -36.71 -4.15
CA ARG A 4 -40.85 -36.27 -2.95
C ARG A 4 -40.84 -37.42 -1.94
N PRO A 5 -39.93 -37.47 -0.97
CA PRO A 5 -40.36 -37.24 0.40
C PRO A 5 -39.35 -36.36 1.18
N SER A 6 -39.80 -35.40 1.95
CA SER A 6 -40.35 -35.30 3.32
C SER A 6 -39.31 -35.35 4.44
N VAL A 7 -39.29 -34.20 5.13
CA VAL A 7 -38.69 -33.86 6.43
C VAL A 7 -39.27 -34.75 7.55
N PRO A 8 -38.54 -34.92 8.68
CA PRO A 8 -39.25 -34.64 9.93
C PRO A 8 -38.49 -33.71 10.89
N ALA A 9 -39.34 -33.09 11.70
CA ALA A 9 -39.14 -32.03 12.64
C ALA A 9 -38.63 -32.51 14.02
N SER A 10 -38.00 -31.54 14.70
CA SER A 10 -38.06 -31.18 16.14
C SER A 10 -38.10 -32.23 17.23
N VAL A 11 -37.16 -32.12 18.19
CA VAL A 11 -37.48 -32.27 19.62
C VAL A 11 -36.63 -31.28 20.43
N SER A 12 -37.34 -30.43 21.16
CA SER A 12 -36.94 -29.60 22.29
C SER A 12 -36.80 -30.41 23.55
N TYR A 13 -35.86 -30.12 24.42
CA TYR A 13 -36.01 -30.19 25.88
C TYR A 13 -34.93 -29.36 26.60
N LEU A 14 -35.34 -28.39 27.37
CA LEU A 14 -34.80 -27.82 28.61
C LEU A 14 -35.60 -28.41 29.78
N PRO A 15 -35.27 -28.19 31.07
CA PRO A 15 -34.10 -27.78 31.82
C PRO A 15 -33.88 -28.59 33.13
N THR A 16 -33.11 -28.03 34.08
CA THR A 16 -32.97 -28.32 35.55
C THR A 16 -31.56 -28.84 35.91
N ASP A 17 -30.82 -28.49 36.96
CA ASP A 17 -31.03 -27.73 38.21
C ASP A 17 -29.62 -27.39 38.75
N GLU A 18 -29.47 -26.25 39.36
CA GLU A 18 -28.50 -26.03 40.44
C GLU A 18 -28.92 -26.78 41.71
N PRO A 19 -28.03 -27.07 42.68
CA PRO A 19 -27.89 -26.12 43.76
C PRO A 19 -26.54 -26.05 44.54
N SER A 20 -26.33 -24.87 45.09
CA SER A 20 -25.94 -24.54 46.48
C SER A 20 -24.54 -24.82 46.99
N HIS A 21 -23.92 -23.73 47.41
CA HIS A 21 -22.96 -23.55 48.51
C HIS A 21 -23.40 -24.22 49.83
N PRO A 22 -22.46 -24.49 50.82
CA PRO A 22 -21.97 -23.39 51.65
C PRO A 22 -20.52 -23.46 52.24
N ALA A 23 -19.98 -22.31 52.57
CA ALA A 23 -19.38 -21.81 53.83
C ALA A 23 -18.43 -22.76 54.63
N ALA A 24 -17.34 -22.37 55.13
CA ALA A 24 -16.81 -21.25 55.89
C ALA A 24 -15.70 -21.78 56.87
N LEU A 25 -14.83 -20.86 57.29
CA LEU A 25 -14.03 -20.82 58.56
C LEU A 25 -12.75 -21.74 58.55
N THR A 26 -11.58 -21.27 59.00
CA THR A 26 -11.11 -20.33 60.03
C THR A 26 -9.60 -20.19 59.89
N SER A 27 -9.06 -18.97 59.99
CA SER A 27 -8.35 -18.32 61.11
C SER A 27 -6.96 -18.84 61.48
N GLY A 28 -6.07 -17.85 61.62
CA GLY A 28 -4.87 -17.83 62.44
C GLY A 28 -3.66 -17.34 61.64
N GLY A 29 -3.08 -16.25 61.84
CA GLY A 29 -2.87 -15.48 63.03
C GLY A 29 -1.40 -15.15 63.15
N CYS A 30 -1.10 -13.84 63.06
CA CYS A 30 -0.09 -13.07 63.80
C CYS A 30 1.41 -13.43 63.70
N ARG A 31 2.27 -12.56 63.31
CA ARG A 31 2.86 -11.47 64.07
C ARG A 31 3.84 -10.60 63.30
N ARG A 32 3.68 -9.32 63.51
CA ARG A 32 4.59 -8.19 63.24
C ARG A 32 5.95 -8.36 63.91
N ARG A 33 7.00 -7.82 63.32
CA ARG A 33 7.98 -6.95 64.01
C ARG A 33 8.50 -5.86 63.11
N GLN A 34 8.43 -4.64 63.69
CA GLN A 34 8.81 -3.34 63.15
C GLN A 34 10.34 -3.09 63.24
N GLY A 35 10.84 -2.32 62.29
CA GLY A 35 11.67 -1.19 62.14
C GLY A 35 13.06 -1.13 62.87
N PRO A 36 13.88 -0.08 62.69
CA PRO A 36 13.63 1.25 62.15
C PRO A 36 14.63 1.78 61.10
N GLU A 37 14.24 2.89 60.50
CA GLU A 37 15.03 3.84 59.71
C GLU A 37 16.27 4.38 60.41
N ARG A 38 17.32 4.67 59.62
CA ARG A 38 18.16 5.86 59.82
C ARG A 38 18.71 6.42 58.53
N LEU A 39 18.39 7.67 58.32
CA LEU A 39 18.85 8.63 57.32
C LEU A 39 20.22 9.25 57.70
N ILE A 40 20.90 9.80 56.62
CA ILE A 40 21.78 11.00 56.64
C ILE A 40 23.32 10.76 56.88
N PRO A 41 24.24 11.58 56.27
CA PRO A 41 24.19 12.51 55.14
C PRO A 41 25.43 12.45 54.16
N ILE A 42 25.31 13.32 53.14
CA ILE A 42 26.37 13.75 52.22
C ILE A 42 27.50 14.51 52.96
N VAL A 43 28.78 14.20 52.60
CA VAL A 43 29.88 15.18 52.69
C VAL A 43 30.88 14.98 51.57
N ARG A 44 31.13 16.05 50.80
CA ARG A 44 32.29 16.29 49.93
C ARG A 44 33.51 16.54 50.78
N ALA A 45 34.68 16.01 50.35
CA ALA A 45 35.95 16.76 50.38
C ALA A 45 37.07 16.09 49.60
N GLN A 46 37.83 16.93 49.00
CA GLN A 46 39.03 16.81 48.20
C GLN A 46 40.24 16.21 48.94
N GLY A 47 41.14 15.60 48.16
CA GLY A 47 42.56 15.94 48.30
C GLY A 47 43.50 14.85 48.79
N CYS A 48 44.53 14.63 47.97
CA CYS A 48 45.95 14.34 48.24
C CYS A 48 46.42 12.96 48.74
N LEU A 49 47.09 12.29 47.83
CA LEU A 49 48.56 11.89 47.84
C LEU A 49 49.15 11.08 49.03
N ILE A 50 49.96 10.11 48.62
CA ILE A 50 51.18 9.55 49.20
C ILE A 50 51.10 8.17 49.91
N CYS A 51 51.71 7.21 49.21
CA CYS A 51 52.72 6.23 49.57
C CYS A 51 52.68 5.44 50.93
N TYR A 52 52.76 4.18 50.88
CA TYR A 52 53.95 3.33 51.13
C TYR A 52 53.60 1.83 51.27
N ARG A 53 54.29 1.01 50.50
CA ARG A 53 54.79 -0.35 50.72
C ARG A 53 54.36 -1.17 51.95
N CYS A 54 53.97 -2.42 51.75
CA CYS A 54 54.73 -3.59 52.11
C CYS A 54 54.12 -4.91 51.57
N SER A 55 54.85 -5.55 50.90
CA SER A 55 55.32 -6.88 50.59
C SER A 55 54.58 -8.14 51.10
N ALA A 56 54.45 -9.03 50.10
CA ALA A 56 54.57 -10.51 50.07
C ALA A 56 53.29 -11.29 50.40
N THR A 57 52.80 -12.13 49.47
CA THR A 57 53.33 -13.36 48.94
C THR A 57 52.43 -13.88 47.80
N ALA A 58 53.09 -14.58 46.91
CA ALA A 58 52.58 -15.14 45.66
C ALA A 58 51.36 -16.06 45.79
N HIS A 59 50.39 -15.88 44.81
CA HIS A 59 49.89 -17.05 44.12
C HIS A 59 49.38 -16.55 42.74
N ASP A 60 49.98 -17.14 41.71
CA ASP A 60 49.67 -16.96 40.30
C ASP A 60 48.17 -17.02 39.97
N ARG A 61 47.65 -15.97 39.39
CA ARG A 61 46.56 -16.05 38.44
C ARG A 61 46.80 -15.01 37.35
N ASP A 62 47.19 -15.50 36.20
CA ASP A 62 47.30 -14.76 34.95
C ASP A 62 46.03 -13.94 34.64
N PHE A 63 46.03 -12.66 34.93
CA PHE A 63 45.11 -11.67 34.36
C PHE A 63 45.75 -11.19 33.05
N ILE A 64 45.36 -11.83 31.93
CA ILE A 64 45.61 -11.29 30.60
C ILE A 64 44.92 -9.91 30.52
N LYS A 65 45.73 -8.85 30.48
CA LYS A 65 45.29 -7.47 30.18
C LYS A 65 44.54 -7.47 28.87
N ARG A 66 43.24 -7.14 28.92
CA ARG A 66 42.49 -6.78 27.74
C ARG A 66 43.11 -5.53 27.10
N PRO A 67 43.50 -5.54 25.81
CA PRO A 67 43.89 -4.33 25.13
C PRO A 67 42.68 -3.38 25.09
N ALA A 68 42.89 -2.10 25.38
CA ALA A 68 41.90 -1.07 25.21
C ALA A 68 41.48 -1.08 23.73
N LEU A 69 40.20 -1.34 23.48
CA LEU A 69 39.62 -1.30 22.14
C LEU A 69 39.62 0.14 21.63
N ASP A 70 40.33 0.36 20.55
CA ASP A 70 40.22 1.60 19.77
C ASP A 70 38.91 1.52 18.97
N PRO A 71 37.92 2.39 19.25
CA PRO A 71 36.62 2.32 18.59
C PRO A 71 36.66 2.61 17.07
N SER A 72 37.78 3.07 16.54
CA SER A 72 37.99 3.45 15.16
C SER A 72 38.65 2.37 14.29
N ALA A 73 39.20 1.31 14.87
CA ALA A 73 39.92 0.27 14.13
C ALA A 73 38.93 -0.77 13.55
N THR A 74 38.95 -0.92 12.24
CA THR A 74 38.26 -2.03 11.55
C THR A 74 38.96 -3.35 11.91
N ALA A 75 38.23 -4.29 12.45
CA ALA A 75 38.72 -5.63 12.84
C ALA A 75 38.12 -6.69 11.90
N SER A 76 38.87 -7.76 11.65
CA SER A 76 38.36 -8.94 10.96
C SER A 76 38.25 -10.10 11.95
N LEU A 77 37.12 -10.80 11.96
CA LEU A 77 36.84 -11.96 12.82
C LEU A 77 36.44 -13.16 11.97
N GLU A 78 37.00 -14.30 12.24
CA GLU A 78 36.53 -15.56 11.65
C GLU A 78 35.88 -16.42 12.73
N GLY A 79 34.70 -16.99 12.38
CA GLY A 79 33.96 -17.82 13.32
C GLY A 79 32.80 -18.57 12.69
N VAL A 80 32.32 -19.58 13.43
CA VAL A 80 31.15 -20.37 13.00
C VAL A 80 29.87 -19.74 13.54
N LEU A 81 28.89 -19.53 12.66
CA LEU A 81 27.58 -19.07 13.04
C LEU A 81 26.85 -20.14 13.85
N GLU A 82 26.54 -19.84 15.10
CA GLU A 82 25.85 -20.76 16.00
C GLU A 82 24.34 -20.71 15.77
N ARG A 83 23.76 -19.49 15.77
CA ARG A 83 22.33 -19.25 15.51
C ARG A 83 22.05 -17.83 15.09
N VAL A 84 20.99 -17.65 14.34
CA VAL A 84 20.40 -16.36 14.07
C VAL A 84 19.42 -16.04 15.20
N VAL A 85 19.67 -14.94 15.92
CA VAL A 85 18.80 -14.47 17.02
C VAL A 85 17.64 -13.65 16.50
N TYR A 86 17.92 -12.82 15.51
CA TYR A 86 16.95 -11.96 14.84
C TYR A 86 17.41 -11.69 13.41
N ALA A 87 16.50 -11.72 12.47
CA ALA A 87 16.72 -11.28 11.10
C ALA A 87 15.50 -10.52 10.59
N ASN A 88 15.74 -9.37 10.00
CA ASN A 88 14.72 -8.59 9.32
C ASN A 88 15.00 -8.69 7.83
N GLU A 89 14.07 -9.31 7.08
CA GLU A 89 14.24 -9.56 5.65
C GLU A 89 14.17 -8.26 4.81
N GLU A 90 13.44 -7.22 5.27
CA GLU A 90 13.30 -5.97 4.54
C GLU A 90 14.53 -5.06 4.66
N SER A 91 15.08 -4.93 5.88
CA SER A 91 16.26 -4.11 6.14
C SER A 91 17.57 -4.88 5.97
N ALA A 92 17.50 -6.20 5.75
CA ALA A 92 18.63 -7.14 5.75
C ALA A 92 19.42 -7.16 7.10
N TRP A 93 18.90 -6.49 8.13
CA TRP A 93 19.53 -6.40 9.43
C TRP A 93 19.34 -7.68 10.22
N SER A 94 20.46 -8.23 10.69
CA SER A 94 20.44 -9.47 11.47
C SER A 94 21.27 -9.33 12.74
N VAL A 95 20.84 -10.05 13.77
CA VAL A 95 21.57 -10.25 15.01
C VAL A 95 21.90 -11.73 15.10
N VAL A 96 23.17 -12.06 15.13
CA VAL A 96 23.65 -13.45 15.09
C VAL A 96 24.63 -13.73 16.23
N ARG A 97 24.68 -15.00 16.65
CA ARG A 97 25.67 -15.50 17.57
C ARG A 97 26.75 -16.26 16.79
N VAL A 98 27.99 -15.83 16.94
CA VAL A 98 29.13 -16.40 16.22
C VAL A 98 30.18 -16.92 17.24
N THR A 99 30.55 -18.16 17.10
CA THR A 99 31.62 -18.79 17.90
C THR A 99 32.96 -18.52 17.21
N VAL A 100 33.80 -17.72 17.85
CA VAL A 100 35.13 -17.34 17.35
C VAL A 100 36.21 -18.18 18.01
N PRO A 101 37.16 -18.80 17.28
CA PRO A 101 38.28 -19.54 17.86
C PRO A 101 39.05 -18.69 18.85
N GLY A 102 39.33 -19.25 20.02
CA GLY A 102 40.03 -18.57 21.11
C GLY A 102 39.18 -17.76 22.07
N ARG A 103 37.87 -17.65 21.85
CA ARG A 103 36.91 -17.07 22.80
C ARG A 103 36.04 -18.17 23.42
N ARG A 104 35.82 -18.09 24.76
CA ARG A 104 34.98 -19.08 25.49
C ARG A 104 33.50 -18.91 25.24
N GLU A 105 33.04 -17.69 24.96
CA GLU A 105 31.62 -17.36 24.71
C GLU A 105 31.42 -16.86 23.29
N PRO A 106 30.27 -17.22 22.63
CA PRO A 106 29.90 -16.71 21.34
C PRO A 106 29.71 -15.20 21.38
N ILE A 107 30.21 -14.50 20.37
CA ILE A 107 30.04 -13.06 20.23
C ILE A 107 28.67 -12.76 19.59
N THR A 108 28.12 -11.58 19.92
CA THR A 108 26.98 -11.05 19.21
C THR A 108 27.48 -10.20 18.04
N ALA A 109 27.20 -10.62 16.82
CA ALA A 109 27.46 -9.83 15.62
C ALA A 109 26.14 -9.25 15.09
N VAL A 110 26.15 -7.95 14.70
CA VAL A 110 24.98 -7.22 14.22
C VAL A 110 25.32 -6.49 12.94
N GLY A 111 24.44 -6.55 11.96
CA GLY A 111 24.66 -5.91 10.66
C GLY A 111 23.83 -6.54 9.55
N ASN A 112 24.18 -6.19 8.31
CA ASN A 112 23.55 -6.80 7.13
C ASN A 112 24.11 -8.21 6.91
N LEU A 113 23.52 -9.19 7.60
CA LEU A 113 23.91 -10.61 7.56
C LEU A 113 22.76 -11.49 7.05
N LEU A 114 21.96 -10.96 6.11
CA LEU A 114 20.83 -11.72 5.56
C LEU A 114 21.34 -12.93 4.75
N GLY A 115 20.69 -14.06 4.93
CA GLY A 115 20.99 -15.28 4.20
C GLY A 115 22.06 -16.16 4.86
N VAL A 116 22.72 -15.72 5.94
CA VAL A 116 23.65 -16.57 6.71
C VAL A 116 22.89 -17.63 7.52
N GLN A 117 23.45 -18.83 7.59
CA GLN A 117 22.78 -19.96 8.22
C GLN A 117 23.63 -20.55 9.36
N PRO A 118 22.97 -21.12 10.39
CA PRO A 118 23.70 -21.82 11.47
C PRO A 118 24.60 -22.90 10.90
N GLY A 119 25.87 -22.90 11.34
CA GLY A 119 26.95 -23.84 10.90
C GLY A 119 27.86 -23.28 9.80
N GLU A 120 27.52 -22.13 9.18
CA GLU A 120 28.42 -21.46 8.24
C GLU A 120 29.64 -20.87 8.96
N ASN A 121 30.80 -20.97 8.31
CA ASN A 121 32.01 -20.29 8.76
C ASN A 121 32.05 -18.91 8.08
N LEU A 122 32.05 -17.85 8.91
CA LEU A 122 31.99 -16.47 8.46
C LEU A 122 33.29 -15.74 8.76
N ARG A 123 33.80 -15.00 7.77
CA ARG A 123 34.77 -13.93 7.99
C ARG A 123 34.03 -12.62 8.04
N LEU A 124 34.00 -11.99 9.22
CA LEU A 124 33.28 -10.75 9.48
C LEU A 124 34.27 -9.58 9.51
N SER A 125 34.05 -8.56 8.76
CA SER A 125 34.81 -7.31 8.80
C SER A 125 33.93 -6.21 9.36
N GLY A 126 34.44 -5.50 10.39
CA GLY A 126 33.62 -4.48 11.07
C GLY A 126 34.32 -3.92 12.30
N ARG A 127 33.53 -3.37 13.21
CA ARG A 127 34.07 -2.74 14.45
C ARG A 127 33.29 -3.16 15.70
N TRP A 128 33.94 -3.10 16.83
CA TRP A 128 33.31 -3.34 18.13
C TRP A 128 32.52 -2.10 18.56
N VAL A 129 31.30 -2.30 19.02
CA VAL A 129 30.40 -1.25 19.49
C VAL A 129 29.81 -1.67 20.83
N LEU A 130 29.78 -0.75 21.78
CA LEU A 130 29.13 -0.97 23.06
C LEU A 130 27.69 -0.44 23.00
N ASP A 131 26.72 -1.33 22.91
CA ASP A 131 25.31 -0.97 22.99
C ASP A 131 24.87 -0.80 24.45
N ARG A 132 24.08 0.24 24.74
CA ARG A 132 23.64 0.57 26.11
C ARG A 132 22.71 -0.49 26.73
N ARG A 133 21.98 -1.27 25.91
CA ARG A 133 21.02 -2.28 26.37
C ARG A 133 21.55 -3.71 26.22
N PHE A 134 22.34 -3.96 25.18
CA PHE A 134 22.74 -5.33 24.79
C PHE A 134 24.23 -5.62 24.97
N GLY A 135 25.01 -4.65 25.50
CA GLY A 135 26.42 -4.84 25.80
C GLY A 135 27.33 -4.77 24.57
N GLU A 136 28.47 -5.47 24.63
CA GLU A 136 29.49 -5.47 23.58
C GLU A 136 28.99 -6.27 22.36
N GLN A 137 28.98 -5.63 21.19
CA GLN A 137 28.55 -6.22 19.92
C GLN A 137 29.56 -5.93 18.82
N PHE A 138 29.70 -6.85 17.86
CA PHE A 138 30.52 -6.65 16.68
C PHE A 138 29.63 -6.16 15.54
N ARG A 139 29.76 -4.89 15.17
CA ARG A 139 29.00 -4.30 14.07
C ARG A 139 29.67 -4.65 12.76
N VAL A 140 29.02 -5.51 11.98
CA VAL A 140 29.49 -6.03 10.71
C VAL A 140 29.24 -5.01 9.61
N GLU A 141 30.29 -4.66 8.86
CA GLU A 141 30.25 -3.80 7.67
C GLU A 141 30.30 -4.65 6.38
N ALA A 142 31.03 -5.76 6.41
CA ALA A 142 31.08 -6.75 5.34
C ALA A 142 31.29 -8.15 5.91
N PHE A 143 30.82 -9.16 5.21
CA PHE A 143 31.06 -10.56 5.56
C PHE A 143 31.32 -11.42 4.33
N GLU A 144 32.08 -12.49 4.52
CA GLU A 144 32.37 -13.52 3.53
C GLU A 144 32.04 -14.89 4.15
N THR A 145 31.28 -15.71 3.42
CA THR A 145 30.97 -17.07 3.86
C THR A 145 32.08 -18.01 3.41
N LEU A 146 32.76 -18.61 4.35
CA LEU A 146 33.79 -19.59 4.10
C LEU A 146 33.19 -21.00 4.10
N ARG A 147 33.73 -21.92 3.28
CA ARG A 147 33.29 -23.34 3.34
C ARG A 147 33.49 -23.89 4.75
N PRO A 148 32.51 -24.64 5.31
CA PRO A 148 32.69 -25.25 6.63
C PRO A 148 33.90 -26.21 6.62
N ALA A 149 34.86 -25.96 7.53
CA ALA A 149 36.08 -26.74 7.59
C ALA A 149 36.05 -27.85 8.68
N THR A 150 34.93 -27.97 9.42
CA THR A 150 34.78 -28.95 10.49
C THR A 150 33.59 -29.87 10.23
N LEU A 151 33.67 -31.13 10.70
CA LEU A 151 32.59 -32.12 10.57
C LEU A 151 31.27 -31.60 11.15
N VAL A 152 31.29 -30.96 12.31
CA VAL A 152 30.15 -30.38 12.99
C VAL A 152 29.59 -29.18 12.19
N GLY A 153 30.46 -28.39 11.57
CA GLY A 153 30.09 -27.30 10.69
C GLY A 153 29.36 -27.80 9.44
N ILE A 154 29.88 -28.84 8.80
CA ILE A 154 29.25 -29.46 7.61
C ILE A 154 27.90 -30.08 7.98
N GLU A 155 27.81 -30.78 9.12
CA GLU A 155 26.55 -31.39 9.59
C GLU A 155 25.46 -30.31 9.83
N LYS A 156 25.79 -29.24 10.57
CA LYS A 156 24.86 -28.14 10.83
C LYS A 156 24.46 -27.41 9.55
N TYR A 157 25.40 -27.17 8.64
CA TYR A 157 25.18 -26.53 7.34
C TYR A 157 24.21 -27.33 6.48
N LEU A 158 24.42 -28.64 6.33
CA LEU A 158 23.53 -29.49 5.54
C LEU A 158 22.16 -29.72 6.22
N GLY A 159 22.17 -29.76 7.59
CA GLY A 159 20.97 -29.99 8.39
C GLY A 159 20.10 -28.76 8.62
N SER A 160 20.53 -27.56 8.21
CA SER A 160 19.83 -26.28 8.43
C SER A 160 18.52 -26.15 7.64
N GLY A 161 18.21 -27.11 6.73
CA GLY A 161 17.02 -27.07 5.85
C GLY A 161 17.27 -26.38 4.51
N MET A 162 18.46 -25.84 4.29
CA MET A 162 18.85 -25.16 3.04
C MET A 162 18.81 -26.09 1.82
N VAL A 163 19.22 -27.34 2.00
CA VAL A 163 19.18 -28.34 0.93
C VAL A 163 17.87 -29.11 1.04
N ARG A 164 16.89 -28.81 0.19
CA ARG A 164 15.62 -29.54 0.16
C ARG A 164 15.84 -31.04 0.03
N GLY A 165 15.35 -31.79 1.03
CA GLY A 165 15.53 -33.25 1.09
C GLY A 165 16.66 -33.71 2.05
N LEU A 166 17.44 -32.79 2.64
CA LEU A 166 18.42 -33.07 3.71
C LEU A 166 17.93 -32.43 5.02
N GLY A 167 17.41 -33.27 5.92
CA GLY A 167 17.19 -32.89 7.32
C GLY A 167 18.41 -33.21 8.21
N PRO A 168 18.41 -32.79 9.51
CA PRO A 168 19.53 -32.98 10.40
C PRO A 168 20.01 -34.43 10.52
N VAL A 169 19.09 -35.40 10.55
CA VAL A 169 19.41 -36.84 10.63
C VAL A 169 20.15 -37.30 9.37
N MET A 170 19.75 -36.83 8.21
CA MET A 170 20.37 -37.21 6.94
C MET A 170 21.74 -36.54 6.76
N ALA A 171 21.86 -35.28 7.18
CA ALA A 171 23.09 -34.53 7.18
C ALA A 171 24.15 -35.23 8.06
N LYS A 172 23.77 -35.72 9.24
CA LYS A 172 24.63 -36.49 10.14
C LYS A 172 25.12 -37.77 9.47
N ARG A 173 24.21 -38.57 8.85
CA ARG A 173 24.60 -39.83 8.15
C ARG A 173 25.54 -39.55 6.97
N LEU A 174 25.38 -38.46 6.25
CA LEU A 174 26.27 -38.06 5.16
C LEU A 174 27.68 -37.72 5.67
N VAL A 175 27.74 -36.92 6.73
CA VAL A 175 29.01 -36.52 7.34
C VAL A 175 29.73 -37.72 8.00
N GLU A 176 29.00 -38.60 8.65
CA GLU A 176 29.55 -39.86 9.20
C GLU A 176 30.14 -40.74 8.09
N ARG A 177 29.54 -40.75 6.87
CA ARG A 177 29.99 -41.60 5.76
C ARG A 177 31.13 -41.01 4.97
N PHE A 178 31.10 -39.67 4.72
CA PHE A 178 32.04 -39.02 3.79
C PHE A 178 33.01 -38.04 4.49
N GLY A 179 32.84 -37.80 5.79
CA GLY A 179 33.71 -36.91 6.52
C GLY A 179 33.76 -35.48 5.95
N LEU A 180 34.95 -34.91 5.88
CA LEU A 180 35.22 -33.60 5.31
C LEU A 180 34.93 -33.51 3.81
N ASP A 181 34.93 -34.65 3.08
CA ASP A 181 34.70 -34.72 1.66
C ASP A 181 33.19 -34.66 1.31
N THR A 182 32.32 -34.55 2.31
CA THR A 182 30.86 -34.59 2.10
C THR A 182 30.38 -33.54 1.08
N LEU A 183 30.85 -32.30 1.16
CA LEU A 183 30.51 -31.23 0.26
C LEU A 183 31.03 -31.47 -1.14
N GLU A 184 32.24 -32.00 -1.29
CA GLU A 184 32.83 -32.36 -2.57
C GLU A 184 32.08 -33.51 -3.23
N VAL A 185 31.65 -34.50 -2.44
CA VAL A 185 30.82 -35.60 -2.92
C VAL A 185 29.44 -35.08 -3.44
N ILE A 186 28.82 -34.16 -2.75
CA ILE A 186 27.56 -33.56 -3.20
C ILE A 186 27.77 -32.79 -4.50
N GLU A 187 28.86 -32.04 -4.62
CA GLU A 187 29.14 -31.17 -5.78
C GLU A 187 29.60 -31.95 -7.01
N HIS A 188 30.54 -32.85 -6.85
CA HIS A 188 31.24 -33.52 -7.98
C HIS A 188 30.86 -34.96 -8.18
N HIS A 189 30.41 -35.67 -7.14
CA HIS A 189 30.14 -37.10 -7.19
C HIS A 189 28.75 -37.47 -6.59
N PRO A 190 27.67 -36.83 -7.00
CA PRO A 190 26.33 -36.98 -6.37
C PRO A 190 25.78 -38.42 -6.43
N GLN A 191 26.22 -39.23 -7.37
CA GLN A 191 25.82 -40.65 -7.41
C GLN A 191 26.29 -41.44 -6.21
N ARG A 192 27.40 -41.01 -5.52
CA ARG A 192 27.92 -41.68 -4.32
C ARG A 192 27.00 -41.50 -3.11
N LEU A 193 26.11 -40.48 -3.13
CA LEU A 193 25.11 -40.22 -2.09
C LEU A 193 24.12 -41.38 -1.95
N SER A 194 23.85 -42.14 -3.00
CA SER A 194 22.99 -43.34 -2.93
C SER A 194 23.55 -44.45 -2.04
N ARG A 195 24.83 -44.37 -1.64
CA ARG A 195 25.46 -45.32 -0.68
C ARG A 195 25.08 -45.05 0.80
N VAL A 196 24.36 -43.96 1.06
CA VAL A 196 23.84 -43.62 2.37
C VAL A 196 22.43 -44.11 2.53
N GLU A 197 22.16 -44.82 3.61
CA GLU A 197 20.85 -45.38 3.90
C GLU A 197 19.78 -44.29 3.95
N GLY A 198 18.71 -44.49 3.17
CA GLY A 198 17.61 -43.53 3.02
C GLY A 198 17.77 -42.49 1.88
N ILE A 199 18.86 -42.54 1.10
CA ILE A 199 19.04 -41.67 -0.08
C ILE A 199 18.90 -42.49 -1.37
N GLY A 200 17.71 -42.55 -1.92
CA GLY A 200 17.42 -43.14 -3.25
C GLY A 200 17.65 -42.15 -4.39
N PRO A 201 17.57 -42.63 -5.66
CA PRO A 201 17.86 -41.84 -6.87
C PRO A 201 17.08 -40.51 -6.95
N MET A 202 15.82 -40.51 -6.53
CA MET A 202 14.97 -39.31 -6.51
C MET A 202 15.49 -38.25 -5.52
N ARG A 203 15.98 -38.68 -4.34
CA ARG A 203 16.60 -37.78 -3.38
C ARG A 203 17.94 -37.26 -3.83
N VAL A 204 18.76 -38.08 -4.49
CA VAL A 204 20.03 -37.64 -5.11
C VAL A 204 19.76 -36.50 -6.10
N ALA A 205 18.75 -36.64 -6.95
CA ALA A 205 18.36 -35.60 -7.90
C ALA A 205 17.88 -34.31 -7.21
N ALA A 206 17.07 -34.44 -6.17
CA ALA A 206 16.56 -33.29 -5.41
C ALA A 206 17.68 -32.55 -4.65
N ILE A 207 18.61 -33.30 -4.03
CA ILE A 207 19.79 -32.74 -3.33
C ILE A 207 20.68 -32.00 -4.33
N ARG A 208 20.96 -32.61 -5.49
CA ARG A 208 21.78 -31.98 -6.53
C ARG A 208 21.15 -30.70 -7.04
N LYS A 209 19.83 -30.71 -7.32
CA LYS A 209 19.10 -29.52 -7.77
C LYS A 209 19.19 -28.39 -6.75
N ALA A 210 18.87 -28.67 -5.48
CA ALA A 210 18.95 -27.70 -4.39
C ALA A 210 20.38 -27.16 -4.16
N TRP A 211 21.39 -28.00 -4.37
CA TRP A 211 22.79 -27.59 -4.25
C TRP A 211 23.23 -26.61 -5.34
N VAL A 212 22.83 -26.85 -6.58
CA VAL A 212 23.10 -25.94 -7.71
C VAL A 212 22.37 -24.62 -7.51
N GLU A 213 21.08 -24.67 -7.15
CA GLU A 213 20.28 -23.47 -6.88
C GLU A 213 20.94 -22.58 -5.82
N GLN A 214 21.50 -23.15 -4.77
CA GLN A 214 22.20 -22.39 -3.72
C GLN A 214 23.51 -21.76 -4.18
N LYS A 215 24.24 -22.45 -5.06
CA LYS A 215 25.49 -21.91 -5.61
C LYS A 215 25.20 -20.65 -6.43
N ASP A 216 24.18 -20.71 -7.29
CA ASP A 216 23.79 -19.61 -8.16
C ASP A 216 23.30 -18.40 -7.36
N VAL A 217 22.48 -18.64 -6.32
CA VAL A 217 22.03 -17.57 -5.42
C VAL A 217 23.20 -16.90 -4.70
N ARG A 218 24.16 -17.69 -4.23
CA ARG A 218 25.34 -17.19 -3.52
C ARG A 218 26.24 -16.37 -4.46
N GLU A 219 26.49 -16.84 -5.67
CA GLU A 219 27.27 -16.09 -6.66
C GLU A 219 26.61 -14.76 -6.99
N LEU A 220 25.31 -14.77 -7.17
CA LEU A 220 24.52 -13.55 -7.39
C LEU A 220 24.58 -12.60 -6.18
N MET A 221 24.45 -13.12 -4.96
CA MET A 221 24.57 -12.32 -3.73
C MET A 221 25.95 -11.67 -3.61
N VAL A 222 27.02 -12.42 -3.79
CA VAL A 222 28.40 -11.89 -3.72
C VAL A 222 28.61 -10.84 -4.80
N PHE A 223 28.15 -11.08 -6.01
CA PHE A 223 28.24 -10.14 -7.11
C PHE A 223 27.51 -8.82 -6.80
N LEU A 224 26.27 -8.89 -6.34
CA LEU A 224 25.46 -7.71 -6.02
C LEU A 224 25.96 -6.97 -4.78
N GLN A 225 26.48 -7.67 -3.77
CA GLN A 225 27.12 -7.04 -2.60
C GLN A 225 28.36 -6.24 -3.00
N GLY A 226 29.17 -6.77 -3.94
CA GLY A 226 30.31 -6.04 -4.51
C GLY A 226 29.91 -4.72 -5.17
N LEU A 227 28.64 -4.59 -5.59
CA LEU A 227 28.04 -3.39 -6.18
C LEU A 227 27.26 -2.54 -5.16
N GLY A 228 27.34 -2.85 -3.85
CA GLY A 228 26.65 -2.14 -2.78
C GLY A 228 25.12 -2.33 -2.76
N VAL A 229 24.65 -3.48 -3.27
CA VAL A 229 23.21 -3.84 -3.33
C VAL A 229 22.87 -4.84 -2.24
N SER A 230 21.72 -4.64 -1.60
CA SER A 230 21.26 -5.49 -0.49
C SER A 230 21.04 -6.95 -0.93
N PRO A 231 21.40 -7.95 -0.10
CA PRO A 231 21.16 -9.37 -0.35
C PRO A 231 19.69 -9.73 -0.60
N LEU A 232 18.75 -8.96 -0.06
CA LEU A 232 17.32 -9.16 -0.29
C LEU A 232 16.96 -9.11 -1.77
N PHE A 233 17.57 -8.20 -2.53
CA PHE A 233 17.34 -8.11 -3.97
C PHE A 233 17.89 -9.33 -4.71
N ALA A 234 18.98 -9.93 -4.27
CA ALA A 234 19.51 -11.15 -4.88
C ALA A 234 18.52 -12.31 -4.83
N ALA A 235 17.84 -12.50 -3.70
CA ALA A 235 16.80 -13.53 -3.56
C ALA A 235 15.61 -13.28 -4.50
N ARG A 236 15.16 -12.03 -4.65
CA ARG A 236 14.07 -11.65 -5.56
C ARG A 236 14.49 -11.84 -7.02
N ILE A 237 15.69 -11.39 -7.39
CA ILE A 237 16.24 -11.57 -8.74
C ILE A 237 16.32 -13.06 -9.09
N TYR A 238 16.83 -13.87 -8.17
CA TYR A 238 16.92 -15.31 -8.38
C TYR A 238 15.53 -15.97 -8.49
N SER A 239 14.57 -15.58 -7.67
CA SER A 239 13.21 -16.13 -7.75
C SER A 239 12.54 -15.86 -9.09
N THR A 240 12.88 -14.75 -9.76
CA THR A 240 12.32 -14.35 -11.05
C THR A 240 13.02 -15.04 -12.21
N TYR A 241 14.36 -15.03 -12.23
CA TYR A 241 15.16 -15.49 -13.38
C TYR A 241 15.84 -16.84 -13.21
N GLN A 242 15.82 -17.40 -12.01
CA GLN A 242 16.46 -18.69 -11.68
C GLN A 242 17.94 -18.71 -12.12
N ALA A 243 18.36 -19.75 -12.85
CA ALA A 243 19.74 -19.92 -13.33
C ALA A 243 20.23 -18.78 -14.25
N ASP A 244 19.33 -18.07 -14.92
CA ASP A 244 19.67 -16.96 -15.81
C ASP A 244 19.90 -15.62 -15.08
N ALA A 245 19.68 -15.59 -13.77
CA ALA A 245 19.70 -14.36 -12.97
C ALA A 245 20.99 -13.55 -13.16
N LEU A 246 22.15 -14.17 -13.05
CA LEU A 246 23.44 -13.50 -13.19
C LEU A 246 23.68 -12.99 -14.61
N THR A 247 23.26 -13.75 -15.62
CA THR A 247 23.34 -13.38 -17.04
C THR A 247 22.48 -12.15 -17.33
N VAL A 248 21.22 -12.17 -16.87
CA VAL A 248 20.29 -11.05 -17.05
C VAL A 248 20.83 -9.78 -16.38
N VAL A 249 21.35 -9.88 -15.15
CA VAL A 249 21.93 -8.72 -14.45
C VAL A 249 23.12 -8.15 -15.21
N ARG A 250 23.97 -9.01 -15.81
CA ARG A 250 25.16 -8.57 -16.55
C ARG A 250 24.82 -7.99 -17.92
N GLU A 251 23.86 -8.56 -18.61
CA GLU A 251 23.50 -8.13 -19.97
C GLU A 251 22.64 -6.86 -19.98
N ASP A 252 21.62 -6.80 -19.10
CA ASP A 252 20.71 -5.67 -19.01
C ASP A 252 20.23 -5.44 -17.56
N PRO A 253 21.00 -4.74 -16.72
CA PRO A 253 20.61 -4.49 -15.32
C PRO A 253 19.32 -3.67 -15.20
N TYR A 254 18.91 -2.91 -16.23
CA TYR A 254 17.69 -2.09 -16.18
C TYR A 254 16.40 -2.91 -16.28
N ARG A 255 16.47 -4.15 -16.80
CA ARG A 255 15.34 -5.10 -16.73
C ARG A 255 14.88 -5.37 -15.31
N LEU A 256 15.79 -5.29 -14.34
CA LEU A 256 15.46 -5.48 -12.93
C LEU A 256 14.42 -4.47 -12.43
N ALA A 257 14.52 -3.22 -12.91
CA ALA A 257 13.58 -2.18 -12.54
C ALA A 257 12.19 -2.36 -13.15
N LEU A 258 12.12 -3.00 -14.33
CA LEU A 258 10.87 -3.22 -15.07
C LEU A 258 10.15 -4.51 -14.62
N GLU A 259 10.90 -5.55 -14.28
CA GLU A 259 10.36 -6.91 -14.12
C GLU A 259 10.27 -7.35 -12.64
N ILE A 260 10.97 -6.67 -11.71
CA ILE A 260 11.04 -7.09 -10.31
C ILE A 260 10.43 -6.03 -9.39
N PHE A 261 9.32 -6.37 -8.78
CA PHE A 261 8.69 -5.48 -7.80
C PHE A 261 9.63 -5.11 -6.64
N GLY A 262 9.78 -3.80 -6.40
CA GLY A 262 10.61 -3.24 -5.33
C GLY A 262 12.07 -2.98 -5.72
N ILE A 263 12.49 -3.32 -6.95
CA ILE A 263 13.76 -2.84 -7.51
C ILE A 263 13.42 -1.64 -8.41
N GLY A 264 13.66 -0.43 -7.91
CA GLY A 264 13.46 0.79 -8.71
C GLY A 264 14.68 1.12 -9.60
N PHE A 265 14.47 2.05 -10.54
CA PHE A 265 15.51 2.53 -11.46
C PHE A 265 16.82 2.91 -10.76
N LYS A 266 16.78 3.63 -9.63
CA LYS A 266 17.98 4.04 -8.88
C LYS A 266 18.84 2.86 -8.42
N THR A 267 18.21 1.73 -8.08
CA THR A 267 18.94 0.51 -7.69
C THR A 267 19.54 -0.17 -8.92
N ALA A 268 18.77 -0.29 -10.00
CA ALA A 268 19.26 -0.83 -11.28
C ALA A 268 20.41 0.02 -11.86
N ASP A 269 20.30 1.34 -11.80
CA ASP A 269 21.33 2.27 -12.26
C ASP A 269 22.61 2.16 -11.43
N ARG A 270 22.49 1.98 -10.10
CA ARG A 270 23.66 1.71 -9.24
C ARG A 270 24.37 0.42 -9.63
N ILE A 271 23.63 -0.65 -9.92
CA ILE A 271 24.20 -1.91 -10.42
C ILE A 271 24.92 -1.67 -11.75
N ALA A 272 24.26 -1.00 -12.69
CA ALA A 272 24.79 -0.69 -14.01
C ALA A 272 26.10 0.11 -13.95
N LEU A 273 26.13 1.17 -13.16
CA LEU A 273 27.31 2.01 -12.94
C LEU A 273 28.43 1.24 -12.24
N GLY A 274 28.11 0.42 -11.25
CA GLY A 274 29.07 -0.45 -10.54
C GLY A 274 29.68 -1.52 -11.45
N MET A 275 28.97 -1.94 -12.50
CA MET A 275 29.48 -2.83 -13.54
C MET A 275 30.33 -2.10 -14.60
N GLY A 276 30.48 -0.78 -14.51
CA GLY A 276 31.28 0.02 -15.43
C GLY A 276 30.51 0.51 -16.65
N ILE A 277 29.20 0.47 -16.67
CA ILE A 277 28.41 1.12 -17.73
C ILE A 277 28.65 2.63 -17.64
N PRO A 278 29.09 3.29 -18.73
CA PRO A 278 29.38 4.72 -18.70
C PRO A 278 28.15 5.55 -18.35
N ARG A 279 28.34 6.64 -17.59
CA ARG A 279 27.26 7.59 -17.24
C ARG A 279 26.54 8.15 -18.46
N GLN A 280 27.26 8.31 -19.58
CA GLN A 280 26.77 8.83 -20.86
C GLN A 280 26.27 7.72 -21.82
N SER A 281 26.09 6.49 -21.34
CA SER A 281 25.63 5.37 -22.15
C SER A 281 24.21 5.60 -22.68
N VAL A 282 24.00 5.34 -23.96
CA VAL A 282 22.70 5.37 -24.64
C VAL A 282 21.70 4.43 -23.92
N ARG A 283 22.12 3.22 -23.54
CA ARG A 283 21.26 2.27 -22.78
C ARG A 283 20.79 2.85 -21.45
N ARG A 284 21.66 3.57 -20.74
CA ARG A 284 21.30 4.27 -19.50
C ARG A 284 20.28 5.37 -19.77
N ALA A 285 20.47 6.15 -20.83
CA ALA A 285 19.54 7.20 -21.24
C ALA A 285 18.18 6.63 -21.65
N GLU A 286 18.14 5.53 -22.41
CA GLU A 286 16.93 4.80 -22.78
C GLU A 286 16.13 4.34 -21.54
N ALA A 287 16.80 3.72 -20.57
CA ALA A 287 16.18 3.28 -19.32
C ALA A 287 15.68 4.45 -18.48
N GLY A 288 16.43 5.56 -18.43
CA GLY A 288 16.03 6.79 -17.75
C GLY A 288 14.78 7.43 -18.36
N LEU A 289 14.69 7.47 -19.70
CA LEU A 289 13.51 7.96 -20.42
C LEU A 289 12.24 7.17 -20.06
N ILE A 290 12.34 5.83 -20.06
CA ILE A 290 11.20 4.97 -19.71
C ILE A 290 10.80 5.19 -18.26
N HIS A 291 11.79 5.25 -17.36
CA HIS A 291 11.51 5.48 -15.94
C HIS A 291 10.80 6.81 -15.68
N VAL A 292 11.22 7.89 -16.34
CA VAL A 292 10.54 9.20 -16.23
C VAL A 292 9.11 9.12 -16.75
N LEU A 293 8.85 8.39 -17.85
CA LEU A 293 7.49 8.14 -18.32
C LEU A 293 6.65 7.33 -17.33
N GLU A 294 7.24 6.32 -16.68
CA GLU A 294 6.57 5.54 -15.64
C GLU A 294 6.27 6.38 -14.40
N GLU A 295 7.24 7.19 -13.91
CA GLU A 295 6.98 8.11 -12.81
C GLU A 295 5.88 9.12 -13.15
N SER A 296 5.86 9.65 -14.37
CA SER A 296 4.83 10.61 -14.80
C SER A 296 3.41 10.02 -14.81
N THR A 297 3.27 8.70 -14.92
CA THR A 297 1.94 8.06 -14.80
C THR A 297 1.39 8.15 -13.39
N ALA A 298 2.25 8.16 -12.36
CA ALA A 298 1.83 8.35 -10.97
C ALA A 298 1.36 9.80 -10.71
N ASP A 299 1.86 10.76 -11.50
CA ASP A 299 1.38 12.16 -11.52
C ASP A 299 0.11 12.31 -12.38
N GLY A 300 -0.35 11.23 -12.99
CA GLY A 300 -1.59 11.14 -13.77
C GLY A 300 -1.43 11.51 -15.24
N HIS A 301 -0.21 11.67 -15.77
CA HIS A 301 0.02 11.94 -17.18
C HIS A 301 -0.17 10.68 -18.03
N ALA A 302 -0.86 10.79 -19.17
CA ALA A 302 -0.93 9.71 -20.17
C ALA A 302 0.28 9.74 -21.12
N TYR A 303 0.85 10.93 -21.35
CA TYR A 303 2.07 11.16 -22.13
C TYR A 303 2.89 12.29 -21.52
N LEU A 304 4.12 12.45 -21.98
CA LEU A 304 4.88 13.69 -21.77
C LEU A 304 5.26 14.34 -23.11
N PRO A 305 5.23 15.69 -23.20
CA PRO A 305 5.88 16.40 -24.30
C PRO A 305 7.37 16.06 -24.36
N ARG A 306 7.91 15.83 -25.56
CA ARG A 306 9.32 15.44 -25.78
C ARG A 306 10.30 16.32 -25.00
N ALA A 307 10.14 17.65 -25.04
CA ALA A 307 11.02 18.59 -24.38
C ALA A 307 11.04 18.40 -22.84
N LEU A 308 9.87 18.15 -22.24
CA LEU A 308 9.76 17.89 -20.80
C LEU A 308 10.36 16.55 -20.42
N LEU A 309 10.09 15.50 -21.21
CA LEU A 309 10.66 14.17 -20.99
C LEU A 309 12.19 14.20 -21.02
N VAL A 310 12.76 14.81 -22.05
CA VAL A 310 14.23 14.94 -22.21
C VAL A 310 14.84 15.74 -21.07
N SER A 311 14.24 16.87 -20.70
CA SER A 311 14.72 17.70 -19.59
C SER A 311 14.67 16.95 -18.24
N ALA A 312 13.57 16.24 -17.95
CA ALA A 312 13.43 15.47 -16.72
C ALA A 312 14.41 14.29 -16.66
N ALA A 313 14.58 13.57 -17.77
CA ALA A 313 15.54 12.48 -17.85
C ALA A 313 16.99 12.93 -17.75
N ALA A 314 17.35 14.06 -18.38
CA ALA A 314 18.68 14.66 -18.27
C ALA A 314 18.99 15.05 -16.82
N LYS A 315 18.02 15.64 -16.11
CA LYS A 315 18.13 15.98 -14.69
C LYS A 315 18.26 14.73 -13.80
N LEU A 316 17.44 13.69 -14.03
CA LEU A 316 17.50 12.42 -13.30
C LEU A 316 18.86 11.74 -13.43
N LEU A 317 19.39 11.71 -14.66
CA LEU A 317 20.62 11.02 -15.01
C LEU A 317 21.88 11.84 -14.77
N GLU A 318 21.74 13.14 -14.48
CA GLU A 318 22.83 14.10 -14.36
C GLU A 318 23.74 14.12 -15.62
N VAL A 319 23.11 14.17 -16.81
CA VAL A 319 23.78 14.22 -18.11
C VAL A 319 23.26 15.38 -18.97
N GLU A 320 23.98 15.71 -20.03
CA GLU A 320 23.54 16.71 -21.01
C GLU A 320 22.28 16.21 -21.77
N ALA A 321 21.35 17.11 -22.03
CA ALA A 321 20.10 16.81 -22.74
C ALA A 321 20.35 16.17 -24.13
N ALA A 322 21.42 16.54 -24.79
CA ALA A 322 21.81 15.98 -26.11
C ALA A 322 22.02 14.47 -26.09
N ILE A 323 22.52 13.89 -24.97
CA ILE A 323 22.72 12.44 -24.83
C ILE A 323 21.37 11.73 -24.73
N VAL A 324 20.45 12.32 -23.96
CA VAL A 324 19.09 11.79 -23.80
C VAL A 324 18.32 11.89 -25.12
N GLU A 325 18.48 13.00 -25.83
CA GLU A 325 17.87 13.23 -27.14
C GLU A 325 18.30 12.20 -28.18
N GLN A 326 19.57 11.79 -28.18
CA GLN A 326 20.12 10.75 -29.06
C GLN A 326 19.57 9.35 -28.77
N ALA A 327 19.18 9.08 -27.53
CA ALA A 327 18.65 7.78 -27.12
C ALA A 327 17.18 7.57 -27.54
N LEU A 328 16.40 8.64 -27.61
CA LEU A 328 14.95 8.59 -27.81
C LEU A 328 14.54 7.89 -29.13
N PRO A 329 15.18 8.16 -30.31
CA PRO A 329 14.83 7.47 -31.55
C PRO A 329 15.02 5.96 -31.51
N GLY A 330 15.92 5.43 -30.69
CA GLY A 330 16.17 4.00 -30.54
C GLY A 330 15.00 3.23 -29.88
N LEU A 331 14.21 3.93 -29.07
CA LEU A 331 13.08 3.35 -28.32
C LEU A 331 11.80 3.16 -29.18
N VAL A 332 11.65 3.92 -30.26
CA VAL A 332 10.45 3.84 -31.12
C VAL A 332 10.40 2.55 -31.94
N PRO A 333 11.46 2.13 -32.67
CA PRO A 333 11.45 0.87 -33.43
C PRO A 333 11.29 -0.37 -32.56
N THR A 334 11.81 -0.32 -31.34
CA THR A 334 11.68 -1.38 -30.33
C THR A 334 10.31 -1.44 -29.67
N ARG A 335 9.41 -0.51 -30.00
CA ARG A 335 8.07 -0.34 -29.43
C ARG A 335 8.08 -0.19 -27.90
N ARG A 336 9.16 0.36 -27.35
CA ARG A 336 9.22 0.69 -25.91
C ARG A 336 8.55 2.00 -25.58
N ILE A 337 8.46 2.90 -26.56
CA ILE A 337 7.69 4.15 -26.53
C ILE A 337 6.91 4.32 -27.84
N VAL A 338 5.90 5.19 -27.81
CA VAL A 338 5.18 5.68 -28.98
C VAL A 338 5.32 7.18 -29.05
N ALA A 339 5.77 7.70 -30.19
CA ALA A 339 5.86 9.13 -30.46
C ALA A 339 4.75 9.53 -31.42
N GLU A 340 3.95 10.51 -31.03
CA GLU A 340 2.81 11.03 -31.81
C GLU A 340 2.96 12.54 -32.00
N ALA A 341 2.89 13.01 -33.24
CA ALA A 341 2.86 14.44 -33.54
C ALA A 341 1.56 15.08 -33.08
N ILE A 342 1.63 16.16 -32.34
CA ILE A 342 0.49 16.89 -31.81
C ILE A 342 0.58 18.37 -32.22
N PRO A 343 -0.57 19.06 -32.49
CA PRO A 343 -0.55 20.50 -32.72
C PRO A 343 -0.08 21.22 -31.46
N ALA A 344 0.91 22.08 -31.58
CA ALA A 344 1.24 23.04 -30.51
C ALA A 344 0.37 24.29 -30.68
N GLY A 345 0.04 24.97 -29.57
CA GLY A 345 -0.86 26.11 -29.57
C GLY A 345 -0.39 27.33 -30.41
N ASP A 346 0.86 27.36 -30.85
CA ASP A 346 1.47 28.36 -31.71
C ASP A 346 1.48 28.00 -33.20
N GLY A 347 0.81 26.92 -33.60
CA GLY A 347 0.79 26.40 -34.95
C GLY A 347 1.99 25.52 -35.32
N SER A 348 2.94 25.31 -34.44
CA SER A 348 4.03 24.34 -34.60
C SER A 348 3.57 22.92 -34.27
N SER A 349 4.38 21.93 -34.59
CA SER A 349 4.15 20.53 -34.19
C SER A 349 5.01 20.22 -32.96
N ALA A 350 4.39 19.79 -31.89
CA ALA A 350 5.07 19.17 -30.73
C ALA A 350 4.96 17.63 -30.84
N GLU A 351 5.76 16.93 -30.07
CA GLU A 351 5.73 15.47 -30.05
C GLU A 351 5.32 14.97 -28.66
N ALA A 352 4.29 14.16 -28.63
CA ALA A 352 3.81 13.48 -27.41
C ALA A 352 4.44 12.10 -27.33
N ILE A 353 5.14 11.82 -26.23
CA ILE A 353 5.80 10.53 -25.99
C ILE A 353 5.02 9.73 -24.97
N TYR A 354 4.58 8.55 -25.38
CA TYR A 354 3.74 7.65 -24.59
C TYR A 354 4.47 6.36 -24.22
N LEU A 355 4.06 5.77 -23.10
CA LEU A 355 4.16 4.31 -22.93
C LEU A 355 3.14 3.61 -23.84
N PRO A 356 3.49 2.51 -24.53
CA PRO A 356 2.62 1.88 -25.54
C PRO A 356 1.24 1.46 -25.00
N ALA A 357 1.18 0.99 -23.77
CA ALA A 357 -0.08 0.60 -23.12
C ALA A 357 -1.05 1.79 -22.95
N LEU A 358 -0.53 2.97 -22.57
CA LEU A 358 -1.32 4.18 -22.38
C LEU A 358 -1.80 4.76 -23.72
N HIS A 359 -0.93 4.79 -24.73
CA HIS A 359 -1.32 5.19 -26.08
C HIS A 359 -2.45 4.32 -26.62
N THR A 360 -2.31 2.98 -26.48
CA THR A 360 -3.34 2.03 -26.90
C THR A 360 -4.65 2.23 -26.13
N SER A 361 -4.56 2.49 -24.83
CA SER A 361 -5.72 2.71 -23.98
C SER A 361 -6.46 3.99 -24.36
N GLU A 362 -5.76 5.08 -24.60
CA GLU A 362 -6.36 6.36 -24.93
C GLU A 362 -7.02 6.36 -26.31
N ILE A 363 -6.33 5.86 -27.34
CA ILE A 363 -6.90 5.71 -28.68
C ILE A 363 -8.08 4.73 -28.67
N GLY A 364 -7.90 3.59 -28.00
CA GLY A 364 -8.93 2.57 -27.93
C GLY A 364 -10.18 3.04 -27.16
N ALA A 365 -10.02 3.81 -26.09
CA ALA A 365 -11.12 4.41 -25.36
C ALA A 365 -11.88 5.42 -26.23
N ALA A 366 -11.17 6.30 -26.92
CA ALA A 366 -11.79 7.28 -27.82
C ALA A 366 -12.55 6.60 -28.98
N ALA A 367 -11.92 5.65 -29.65
CA ALA A 367 -12.53 4.94 -30.77
C ALA A 367 -13.82 4.19 -30.35
N ARG A 368 -13.78 3.50 -29.20
CA ARG A 368 -14.96 2.76 -28.71
C ARG A 368 -16.07 3.64 -28.21
N LEU A 369 -15.76 4.75 -27.53
CA LEU A 369 -16.78 5.69 -27.10
C LEU A 369 -17.45 6.38 -28.30
N ARG A 370 -16.66 6.75 -29.33
CA ARG A 370 -17.22 7.25 -30.61
C ARG A 370 -18.11 6.22 -31.29
N ALA A 371 -17.66 4.97 -31.37
CA ALA A 371 -18.47 3.90 -31.94
C ALA A 371 -19.78 3.71 -31.17
N LEU A 372 -19.74 3.74 -29.83
CA LEU A 372 -20.93 3.65 -29.01
C LEU A 372 -21.89 4.82 -29.24
N LEU A 373 -21.39 6.05 -29.37
CA LEU A 373 -22.18 7.26 -29.65
C LEU A 373 -22.83 7.21 -31.02
N GLN A 374 -22.23 6.55 -32.00
CA GLN A 374 -22.79 6.42 -33.38
C GLN A 374 -23.81 5.29 -33.52
N GLU A 375 -23.85 4.36 -32.56
CA GLU A 375 -24.85 3.29 -32.57
C GLU A 375 -26.25 3.85 -32.30
N PRO A 376 -27.28 3.37 -33.03
CA PRO A 376 -28.63 3.84 -32.81
C PRO A 376 -29.12 3.53 -31.40
N LEU A 377 -29.81 4.51 -30.81
CA LEU A 377 -30.49 4.29 -29.53
C LEU A 377 -31.76 3.45 -29.79
N HIS A 378 -31.90 2.36 -29.05
CA HIS A 378 -33.19 1.64 -29.03
C HIS A 378 -34.20 2.44 -28.23
N PRO A 379 -35.27 2.98 -28.87
CA PRO A 379 -36.23 3.87 -28.21
C PRO A 379 -36.90 3.17 -27.03
N ILE A 380 -36.95 3.85 -25.91
CA ILE A 380 -37.70 3.44 -24.74
C ILE A 380 -39.06 4.11 -24.80
N THR A 381 -40.10 3.37 -25.14
CA THR A 381 -41.46 3.92 -25.19
C THR A 381 -41.94 4.22 -23.76
N ILE A 382 -41.81 5.50 -23.35
CA ILE A 382 -42.23 5.99 -22.05
C ILE A 382 -42.75 7.41 -22.15
N ASP A 383 -43.82 7.69 -21.41
CA ASP A 383 -44.25 9.05 -21.11
C ASP A 383 -43.43 9.54 -19.93
N VAL A 384 -42.38 10.34 -20.24
CA VAL A 384 -41.39 10.75 -19.24
C VAL A 384 -42.01 11.63 -18.17
N ASP A 385 -42.96 12.49 -18.53
CA ASP A 385 -43.62 13.39 -17.58
C ASP A 385 -44.49 12.62 -16.59
N LYS A 386 -45.25 11.63 -17.03
CA LYS A 386 -45.96 10.73 -16.12
C LYS A 386 -45.01 9.86 -15.25
N ALA A 387 -43.90 9.47 -15.79
CA ALA A 387 -42.89 8.72 -15.01
C ALA A 387 -42.26 9.59 -13.91
N LEU A 388 -42.00 10.87 -14.19
CA LEU A 388 -41.55 11.87 -13.22
C LEU A 388 -42.56 12.04 -12.09
N GLU A 389 -43.84 12.33 -12.46
CA GLU A 389 -44.94 12.49 -11.50
C GLU A 389 -45.10 11.22 -10.62
N TRP A 390 -45.03 10.03 -11.25
CA TRP A 390 -45.09 8.78 -10.52
C TRP A 390 -43.91 8.62 -9.51
N PHE A 391 -42.70 8.96 -9.90
CA PHE A 391 -41.52 8.85 -9.03
C PHE A 391 -41.63 9.86 -7.87
N GLU A 392 -41.98 11.13 -8.15
CA GLU A 392 -42.12 12.18 -7.14
C GLU A 392 -43.23 11.83 -6.13
N ALA A 393 -44.40 11.36 -6.59
CA ALA A 393 -45.49 10.93 -5.73
C ALA A 393 -45.08 9.73 -4.85
N ARG A 394 -44.37 8.73 -5.43
CA ARG A 394 -43.91 7.54 -4.72
C ARG A 394 -42.90 7.84 -3.65
N ARG A 395 -41.96 8.77 -3.93
CA ARG A 395 -40.88 9.13 -3.01
C ARG A 395 -41.22 10.29 -2.10
N ARG A 396 -42.34 10.97 -2.37
CA ARG A 396 -42.78 12.20 -1.68
C ARG A 396 -41.72 13.28 -1.71
N ILE A 397 -41.10 13.48 -2.86
CA ILE A 397 -40.10 14.50 -3.12
C ILE A 397 -40.48 15.29 -4.36
N GLU A 398 -39.94 16.48 -4.47
CA GLU A 398 -39.99 17.30 -5.68
C GLU A 398 -38.61 17.34 -6.30
N LEU A 399 -38.48 16.97 -7.58
CA LEU A 399 -37.25 17.03 -8.33
C LEU A 399 -36.98 18.46 -8.82
N ALA A 400 -35.71 18.88 -8.76
CA ALA A 400 -35.27 20.11 -9.38
C ALA A 400 -35.38 20.03 -10.91
N ASP A 401 -35.51 21.18 -11.58
CA ASP A 401 -35.58 21.23 -13.02
C ASP A 401 -34.39 20.55 -13.71
N GLU A 402 -33.15 20.78 -13.19
CA GLU A 402 -31.94 20.11 -13.67
C GLU A 402 -32.01 18.58 -13.56
N GLN A 403 -32.65 18.05 -12.50
CA GLN A 403 -32.85 16.61 -12.32
C GLN A 403 -33.93 16.06 -13.26
N ARG A 404 -35.04 16.78 -13.45
CA ARG A 404 -36.09 16.42 -14.41
C ARG A 404 -35.53 16.37 -15.83
N ASP A 405 -34.72 17.37 -16.21
CA ASP A 405 -34.03 17.38 -17.50
C ASP A 405 -33.00 16.26 -17.62
N GLY A 406 -32.30 15.95 -16.54
CA GLY A 406 -31.38 14.81 -16.50
C GLY A 406 -32.08 13.47 -16.75
N ILE A 407 -33.29 13.26 -16.21
CA ILE A 407 -34.08 12.06 -16.47
C ILE A 407 -34.56 12.04 -17.94
N ARG A 408 -35.04 13.16 -18.49
CA ARG A 408 -35.40 13.25 -19.90
C ARG A 408 -34.21 12.90 -20.81
N GLN A 409 -33.06 13.52 -20.56
CA GLN A 409 -31.85 13.23 -21.33
C GLN A 409 -31.39 11.77 -21.18
N ALA A 410 -31.58 11.13 -20.03
CA ALA A 410 -31.24 9.72 -19.84
C ALA A 410 -32.09 8.78 -20.70
N MET A 411 -33.34 9.17 -21.03
CA MET A 411 -34.20 8.38 -21.92
C MET A 411 -33.80 8.51 -23.40
N ASP A 412 -33.19 9.63 -23.77
CA ASP A 412 -32.93 10.01 -25.17
C ASP A 412 -31.42 9.93 -25.53
N SER A 413 -30.56 9.60 -24.58
CA SER A 413 -29.10 9.61 -24.82
C SER A 413 -28.49 8.20 -24.82
N LYS A 414 -27.59 7.96 -25.76
CA LYS A 414 -26.77 6.75 -25.80
C LYS A 414 -25.67 6.74 -24.74
N VAL A 415 -25.05 7.89 -24.58
CA VAL A 415 -24.08 8.17 -23.51
C VAL A 415 -24.51 9.46 -22.85
N LEU A 416 -24.55 9.47 -21.52
CA LEU A 416 -24.89 10.64 -20.72
C LEU A 416 -23.86 10.86 -19.63
N VAL A 417 -23.40 12.09 -19.46
CA VAL A 417 -22.57 12.49 -18.34
C VAL A 417 -23.40 13.27 -17.32
N ILE A 418 -23.35 12.87 -16.05
CA ILE A 418 -24.02 13.54 -14.93
C ILE A 418 -22.95 14.02 -13.95
N THR A 419 -22.84 15.33 -13.75
CA THR A 419 -21.85 15.89 -12.81
C THR A 419 -22.49 16.90 -11.88
N GLY A 420 -21.89 17.06 -10.69
CA GLY A 420 -22.34 18.03 -9.69
C GLY A 420 -21.65 17.82 -8.35
N GLY A 421 -21.65 18.85 -7.52
CA GLY A 421 -21.03 18.83 -6.19
C GLY A 421 -21.83 18.06 -5.13
N PRO A 422 -21.43 18.13 -3.86
CA PRO A 422 -22.15 17.52 -2.74
C PRO A 422 -23.51 18.21 -2.55
N GLY A 423 -24.52 17.41 -2.15
CA GLY A 423 -25.86 17.93 -1.88
C GLY A 423 -26.68 18.35 -3.11
N THR A 424 -26.21 18.12 -4.34
CA THR A 424 -26.95 18.44 -5.58
C THR A 424 -27.89 17.33 -6.05
N GLY A 425 -27.94 16.20 -5.35
CA GLY A 425 -28.88 15.12 -5.61
C GLY A 425 -28.54 14.19 -6.77
N LYS A 426 -27.24 14.00 -7.09
CA LYS A 426 -26.78 12.98 -8.07
C LYS A 426 -27.38 11.60 -7.81
N THR A 427 -27.35 11.15 -6.56
CA THR A 427 -27.86 9.85 -6.17
C THR A 427 -29.37 9.73 -6.30
N THR A 428 -30.11 10.82 -6.01
CA THR A 428 -31.56 10.88 -6.23
C THR A 428 -31.89 10.73 -7.71
N LEU A 429 -31.11 11.39 -8.57
CA LEU A 429 -31.24 11.29 -10.02
C LEU A 429 -30.96 9.86 -10.51
N ILE A 430 -29.86 9.23 -10.06
CA ILE A 430 -29.56 7.82 -10.39
C ILE A 430 -30.72 6.92 -9.98
N ASN A 431 -31.21 7.07 -8.75
CA ASN A 431 -32.31 6.26 -8.23
C ASN A 431 -33.61 6.44 -9.05
N ALA A 432 -33.90 7.65 -9.47
CA ALA A 432 -35.03 7.93 -10.34
C ALA A 432 -34.90 7.23 -11.70
N ILE A 433 -33.75 7.39 -12.36
CA ILE A 433 -33.43 6.73 -13.62
C ILE A 433 -33.58 5.22 -13.50
N VAL A 434 -32.97 4.61 -12.48
CA VAL A 434 -33.04 3.16 -12.23
C VAL A 434 -34.47 2.68 -12.06
N GLN A 435 -35.28 3.32 -11.20
CA GLN A 435 -36.67 2.88 -10.94
C GLN A 435 -37.60 3.07 -12.14
N ILE A 436 -37.37 4.10 -12.94
CA ILE A 436 -38.16 4.35 -14.15
C ILE A 436 -37.82 3.29 -15.21
N LEU A 437 -36.56 3.03 -15.46
CA LEU A 437 -36.09 2.09 -16.47
C LEU A 437 -36.38 0.63 -16.12
N GLU A 438 -36.41 0.28 -14.83
CA GLU A 438 -36.87 -1.02 -14.36
C GLU A 438 -38.28 -1.38 -14.81
N LYS A 439 -39.19 -0.40 -14.78
CA LYS A 439 -40.57 -0.61 -15.23
C LYS A 439 -40.66 -0.95 -16.71
N LYS A 440 -39.57 -0.81 -17.45
CA LYS A 440 -39.42 -1.12 -18.87
C LYS A 440 -38.62 -2.42 -19.12
N GLU A 441 -38.41 -3.24 -18.07
CA GLU A 441 -37.73 -4.54 -18.15
C GLU A 441 -36.31 -4.46 -18.74
N ARG A 442 -35.62 -3.31 -18.55
CA ARG A 442 -34.25 -3.14 -18.99
C ARG A 442 -33.25 -3.77 -17.99
N THR A 443 -32.28 -4.48 -18.51
CA THR A 443 -31.17 -5.02 -17.70
C THR A 443 -30.19 -3.89 -17.37
N ILE A 444 -30.23 -3.43 -16.10
CA ILE A 444 -29.40 -2.34 -15.60
C ILE A 444 -28.32 -2.92 -14.72
N LEU A 445 -27.05 -2.59 -15.02
CA LEU A 445 -25.93 -2.85 -14.14
C LEU A 445 -25.40 -1.55 -13.54
N LEU A 446 -25.04 -1.63 -12.25
CA LEU A 446 -24.50 -0.52 -11.49
C LEU A 446 -23.04 -0.83 -11.17
N ALA A 447 -22.14 0.13 -11.39
CA ALA A 447 -20.72 -0.02 -11.12
C ALA A 447 -20.11 1.23 -10.49
N ALA A 448 -18.99 1.02 -9.76
CA ALA A 448 -18.16 2.11 -9.25
C ALA A 448 -16.69 1.66 -9.25
N PRO A 449 -15.71 2.58 -9.18
CA PRO A 449 -14.30 2.21 -9.17
C PRO A 449 -13.84 1.52 -7.89
N THR A 450 -14.47 1.80 -6.74
CA THR A 450 -14.09 1.27 -5.42
C THR A 450 -15.20 0.45 -4.80
N GLY A 451 -14.84 -0.49 -3.88
CA GLY A 451 -15.80 -1.34 -3.16
C GLY A 451 -16.79 -0.52 -2.34
N ARG A 452 -16.32 0.52 -1.65
CA ARG A 452 -17.16 1.41 -0.85
C ARG A 452 -18.15 2.22 -1.68
N ALA A 453 -17.70 2.77 -2.80
CA ALA A 453 -18.60 3.50 -3.70
C ALA A 453 -19.66 2.56 -4.30
N ALA A 454 -19.27 1.34 -4.68
CA ALA A 454 -20.22 0.34 -5.18
C ALA A 454 -21.26 -0.04 -4.10
N ARG A 455 -20.82 -0.28 -2.87
CA ARG A 455 -21.73 -0.59 -1.76
C ARG A 455 -22.69 0.56 -1.46
N ARG A 456 -22.17 1.79 -1.37
CA ARG A 456 -23.02 3.00 -1.22
C ARG A 456 -24.07 3.10 -2.32
N LEU A 457 -23.67 2.85 -3.57
CA LEU A 457 -24.59 2.87 -4.70
C LEU A 457 -25.67 1.78 -4.57
N ALA A 458 -25.28 0.59 -4.08
CA ALA A 458 -26.22 -0.51 -3.80
C ALA A 458 -27.23 -0.13 -2.71
N ASP A 459 -26.77 0.41 -1.58
CA ASP A 459 -27.61 0.83 -0.45
C ASP A 459 -28.65 1.89 -0.86
N LEU A 460 -28.22 2.85 -1.68
CA LEU A 460 -29.07 3.98 -2.11
C LEU A 460 -30.08 3.58 -3.19
N THR A 461 -29.72 2.62 -4.05
CA THR A 461 -30.61 2.16 -5.12
C THR A 461 -31.44 0.93 -4.74
N GLY A 462 -31.04 0.21 -3.69
CA GLY A 462 -31.61 -1.08 -3.30
C GLY A 462 -31.28 -2.20 -4.30
N ARG A 463 -30.17 -2.07 -5.08
CA ARG A 463 -29.75 -3.01 -6.12
C ARG A 463 -28.29 -3.40 -5.99
N ASP A 464 -27.96 -4.58 -6.53
CA ASP A 464 -26.57 -5.02 -6.60
C ASP A 464 -25.73 -4.03 -7.43
N ALA A 465 -24.64 -3.54 -6.85
CA ALA A 465 -23.66 -2.71 -7.51
C ALA A 465 -22.28 -3.31 -7.28
N ARG A 466 -21.42 -3.28 -8.31
CA ARG A 466 -20.12 -3.95 -8.28
C ARG A 466 -18.99 -2.98 -8.56
N THR A 467 -17.79 -3.34 -8.12
CA THR A 467 -16.61 -2.61 -8.62
C THR A 467 -16.44 -2.89 -10.12
N ILE A 468 -15.91 -1.89 -10.86
CA ILE A 468 -15.62 -2.07 -12.31
C ILE A 468 -14.73 -3.31 -12.52
N HIS A 469 -13.72 -3.52 -11.68
CA HIS A 469 -12.85 -4.69 -11.76
C HIS A 469 -13.63 -6.01 -11.61
N ARG A 470 -14.55 -6.09 -10.67
CA ARG A 470 -15.39 -7.27 -10.45
C ARG A 470 -16.41 -7.46 -11.57
N LEU A 471 -16.98 -6.36 -12.09
CA LEU A 471 -17.88 -6.39 -13.23
C LEU A 471 -17.18 -6.96 -14.47
N LEU A 472 -15.91 -6.59 -14.68
CA LEU A 472 -15.08 -7.03 -15.80
C LEU A 472 -14.40 -8.38 -15.55
N GLU A 473 -14.62 -9.02 -14.40
CA GLU A 473 -14.03 -10.31 -14.03
C GLU A 473 -12.49 -10.27 -14.14
N PHE A 474 -11.85 -9.36 -13.39
CA PHE A 474 -10.39 -9.26 -13.36
C PHE A 474 -9.76 -10.55 -12.84
N SER A 475 -8.81 -11.11 -13.61
CA SER A 475 -8.05 -12.31 -13.27
C SER A 475 -6.63 -11.95 -12.82
N PRO A 476 -6.28 -12.09 -11.52
CA PRO A 476 -4.91 -11.85 -11.05
C PRO A 476 -3.88 -12.78 -11.70
N ARG A 477 -4.32 -13.95 -12.16
CA ARG A 477 -3.46 -14.96 -12.79
C ARG A 477 -2.98 -14.54 -14.17
N THR A 478 -3.84 -13.89 -14.95
CA THR A 478 -3.53 -13.41 -16.31
C THR A 478 -3.16 -11.93 -16.33
N GLY A 479 -3.41 -11.19 -15.23
CA GLY A 479 -3.27 -9.73 -15.16
C GLY A 479 -4.26 -8.96 -16.05
N GLY A 480 -5.32 -9.62 -16.54
CA GLY A 480 -6.27 -9.09 -17.51
C GLY A 480 -7.74 -9.22 -17.08
N PHE A 481 -8.64 -8.76 -17.94
CA PHE A 481 -10.07 -8.84 -17.76
C PHE A 481 -10.69 -9.89 -18.68
N GLU A 482 -11.54 -10.75 -18.12
CA GLU A 482 -12.23 -11.82 -18.85
C GLU A 482 -13.36 -11.27 -19.73
N ARG A 483 -14.00 -10.17 -19.31
CA ARG A 483 -15.00 -9.45 -20.11
C ARG A 483 -14.32 -8.54 -21.11
N ASN A 484 -14.59 -8.78 -22.38
CA ASN A 484 -13.92 -8.15 -23.52
C ASN A 484 -14.82 -8.25 -24.76
N PRO A 485 -14.43 -7.78 -25.97
CA PRO A 485 -15.27 -7.87 -27.17
C PRO A 485 -15.70 -9.27 -27.56
N GLY A 486 -14.94 -10.31 -27.19
CA GLY A 486 -15.30 -11.71 -27.43
C GLY A 486 -16.27 -12.28 -26.40
N ARG A 487 -16.37 -11.63 -25.22
CA ARG A 487 -17.27 -12.01 -24.14
C ARG A 487 -17.82 -10.74 -23.48
N PRO A 488 -18.72 -9.99 -24.17
CA PRO A 488 -19.23 -8.73 -23.66
C PRO A 488 -20.09 -8.92 -22.39
N LEU A 489 -20.39 -7.81 -21.73
CA LEU A 489 -21.35 -7.77 -20.65
C LEU A 489 -22.77 -7.95 -21.19
N GLU A 490 -23.62 -8.61 -20.44
CA GLU A 490 -25.03 -8.84 -20.76
C GLU A 490 -25.89 -7.78 -20.07
N LEU A 491 -26.14 -6.65 -20.76
CA LEU A 491 -26.85 -5.52 -20.19
C LEU A 491 -27.43 -4.62 -21.29
N ASP A 492 -28.48 -3.87 -20.94
CA ASP A 492 -29.00 -2.79 -21.76
C ASP A 492 -28.41 -1.43 -21.34
N ILE A 493 -28.17 -1.25 -20.03
CA ILE A 493 -27.77 0.03 -19.46
C ILE A 493 -26.66 -0.20 -18.41
N LEU A 494 -25.58 0.56 -18.51
CA LEU A 494 -24.55 0.65 -17.48
C LEU A 494 -24.53 2.04 -16.86
N ILE A 495 -24.65 2.09 -15.54
CA ILE A 495 -24.45 3.32 -14.76
C ILE A 495 -23.17 3.16 -13.97
N VAL A 496 -22.23 4.08 -14.18
CA VAL A 496 -20.95 4.11 -13.46
C VAL A 496 -20.91 5.36 -12.59
N ASP A 497 -20.86 5.17 -11.27
CA ASP A 497 -20.71 6.27 -10.31
C ASP A 497 -19.24 6.49 -9.94
N GLU A 498 -18.91 7.65 -9.40
CA GLU A 498 -17.56 8.10 -9.02
C GLU A 498 -16.54 8.01 -10.18
N VAL A 499 -16.97 8.38 -11.40
CA VAL A 499 -16.13 8.31 -12.62
C VAL A 499 -14.89 9.21 -12.54
N SER A 500 -14.88 10.24 -11.70
CA SER A 500 -13.67 11.05 -11.42
C SER A 500 -12.46 10.22 -11.01
N MET A 501 -12.66 9.03 -10.41
CA MET A 501 -11.63 8.11 -9.99
C MET A 501 -11.19 7.10 -11.07
N VAL A 502 -11.83 7.07 -12.23
CA VAL A 502 -11.55 6.11 -13.31
C VAL A 502 -10.43 6.62 -14.20
N ASP A 503 -9.34 5.88 -14.29
CA ASP A 503 -8.21 6.17 -15.18
C ASP A 503 -8.48 5.71 -16.63
N ILE A 504 -7.61 6.14 -17.54
CA ILE A 504 -7.78 5.86 -18.99
C ILE A 504 -7.71 4.37 -19.32
N THR A 505 -6.89 3.61 -18.59
CA THR A 505 -6.72 2.16 -18.82
C THR A 505 -7.97 1.39 -18.41
N LEU A 506 -8.48 1.67 -17.20
CA LEU A 506 -9.71 1.06 -16.69
C LEU A 506 -10.92 1.44 -17.56
N PHE A 507 -10.99 2.70 -17.98
CA PHE A 507 -12.04 3.17 -18.88
C PHE A 507 -12.01 2.46 -20.25
N HIS A 508 -10.82 2.29 -20.82
CA HIS A 508 -10.67 1.53 -22.07
C HIS A 508 -11.16 0.08 -21.92
N HIS A 509 -10.77 -0.61 -20.84
CA HIS A 509 -11.23 -1.97 -20.59
C HIS A 509 -12.73 -2.06 -20.37
N LEU A 510 -13.32 -1.08 -19.68
CA LEU A 510 -14.76 -0.99 -19.51
C LEU A 510 -15.48 -0.87 -20.86
N LEU A 511 -15.06 0.07 -21.69
CA LEU A 511 -15.65 0.26 -23.03
C LEU A 511 -15.47 -0.96 -23.96
N LYS A 512 -14.38 -1.72 -23.80
CA LYS A 512 -14.17 -2.97 -24.55
C LYS A 512 -15.20 -4.05 -24.22
N ALA A 513 -15.73 -4.05 -23.02
CA ALA A 513 -16.68 -5.04 -22.55
C ALA A 513 -18.13 -4.68 -22.84
N LEU A 514 -18.42 -3.44 -23.28
CA LEU A 514 -19.79 -2.99 -23.58
C LEU A 514 -20.26 -3.51 -24.94
N PRO A 515 -21.50 -4.05 -25.03
CA PRO A 515 -22.13 -4.32 -26.31
C PRO A 515 -22.58 -3.02 -26.99
N GLY A 516 -22.64 -2.97 -28.33
CA GLY A 516 -22.96 -1.77 -29.08
C GLY A 516 -24.37 -1.18 -28.76
N HIS A 517 -25.33 -2.03 -28.39
CA HIS A 517 -26.69 -1.57 -28.05
C HIS A 517 -26.77 -0.89 -26.67
N CYS A 518 -25.77 -1.02 -25.79
CA CYS A 518 -25.77 -0.52 -24.42
C CYS A 518 -25.89 1.02 -24.35
N GLN A 519 -26.64 1.52 -23.37
CA GLN A 519 -26.57 2.91 -22.92
C GLN A 519 -25.54 3.01 -21.79
N LEU A 520 -24.75 4.08 -21.76
CA LEU A 520 -23.71 4.33 -20.75
C LEU A 520 -23.94 5.66 -20.04
N PHE A 521 -24.15 5.60 -18.71
CA PHE A 521 -24.27 6.79 -17.88
C PHE A 521 -23.06 6.93 -16.99
N LEU A 522 -22.31 8.03 -17.14
CA LEU A 522 -21.10 8.37 -16.40
C LEU A 522 -21.45 9.42 -15.35
N VAL A 523 -21.40 9.03 -14.09
CA VAL A 523 -21.75 9.92 -12.97
C VAL A 523 -20.51 10.21 -12.14
N GLY A 524 -20.34 11.47 -11.73
CA GLY A 524 -19.19 11.85 -10.90
C GLY A 524 -19.17 13.32 -10.55
N ASP A 525 -18.17 13.71 -9.80
CA ASP A 525 -17.92 15.10 -9.42
C ASP A 525 -16.59 15.54 -10.06
N VAL A 526 -16.66 16.41 -11.07
CA VAL A 526 -15.51 16.87 -11.86
C VAL A 526 -14.54 17.75 -11.05
N ASP A 527 -15.02 18.29 -9.92
CA ASP A 527 -14.26 19.20 -9.05
C ASP A 527 -13.51 18.47 -7.92
N GLN A 528 -13.80 17.18 -7.70
CA GLN A 528 -13.03 16.32 -6.80
C GLN A 528 -11.65 15.98 -7.39
N LEU A 529 -10.82 15.35 -6.56
CA LEU A 529 -9.53 14.82 -7.01
C LEU A 529 -9.74 13.87 -8.20
N PRO A 530 -8.91 13.98 -9.25
CA PRO A 530 -8.91 13.05 -10.36
C PRO A 530 -8.46 11.63 -9.96
N SER A 531 -8.50 10.69 -10.90
CA SER A 531 -7.99 9.33 -10.73
C SER A 531 -6.53 9.32 -10.25
N VAL A 532 -6.13 8.31 -9.47
CA VAL A 532 -4.72 8.11 -9.11
C VAL A 532 -3.91 7.70 -10.35
N GLY A 533 -4.52 6.89 -11.24
CA GLY A 533 -3.90 6.48 -12.51
C GLY A 533 -3.95 7.57 -13.59
N PRO A 534 -3.31 7.31 -14.76
CA PRO A 534 -3.14 8.29 -15.83
C PRO A 534 -4.45 8.65 -16.55
N GLY A 535 -4.53 9.90 -17.02
CA GLY A 535 -5.68 10.48 -17.70
C GLY A 535 -6.62 11.23 -16.76
N ASN A 536 -7.63 11.88 -17.34
CA ASN A 536 -8.70 12.62 -16.64
C ASN A 536 -10.04 12.40 -17.33
N VAL A 537 -10.49 11.14 -17.34
CA VAL A 537 -11.58 10.64 -18.17
C VAL A 537 -12.84 11.50 -18.10
N LEU A 538 -13.35 11.77 -16.88
CA LEU A 538 -14.59 12.52 -16.72
C LEU A 538 -14.47 13.94 -17.29
N ARG A 539 -13.36 14.62 -16.98
CA ARG A 539 -13.09 15.98 -17.45
C ARG A 539 -12.91 16.04 -18.96
N ASP A 540 -12.18 15.07 -19.52
CA ASP A 540 -11.90 14.99 -20.95
C ASP A 540 -13.17 14.70 -21.76
N VAL A 541 -14.04 13.80 -21.29
CA VAL A 541 -15.33 13.52 -21.92
C VAL A 541 -16.23 14.76 -21.86
N ILE A 542 -16.27 15.49 -20.75
CA ILE A 542 -17.01 16.75 -20.64
C ILE A 542 -16.44 17.81 -21.59
N ALA A 543 -15.11 17.96 -21.64
CA ALA A 543 -14.44 18.97 -22.47
C ALA A 543 -14.60 18.70 -23.97
N SER A 544 -14.64 17.44 -24.39
CA SER A 544 -14.84 17.04 -25.78
C SER A 544 -16.20 17.43 -26.36
N ARG A 545 -17.21 17.60 -25.49
CA ARG A 545 -18.63 17.83 -25.88
C ARG A 545 -19.22 16.71 -26.77
N ALA A 546 -18.60 15.54 -26.79
CA ALA A 546 -19.05 14.40 -27.59
C ALA A 546 -20.34 13.77 -27.07
N ALA A 547 -20.63 13.90 -25.78
CA ALA A 547 -21.80 13.39 -25.10
C ALA A 547 -22.55 14.53 -24.40
N PRO A 548 -23.90 14.47 -24.25
CA PRO A 548 -24.65 15.40 -23.43
C PRO A 548 -24.21 15.37 -21.97
N VAL A 549 -24.23 16.53 -21.32
CA VAL A 549 -23.77 16.72 -19.93
C VAL A 549 -24.85 17.40 -19.10
N VAL A 550 -25.35 16.70 -18.10
CA VAL A 550 -26.25 17.25 -17.08
C VAL A 550 -25.40 17.76 -15.92
N ARG A 551 -25.43 19.07 -15.67
CA ARG A 551 -24.74 19.70 -14.53
C ARG A 551 -25.77 20.03 -13.47
N LEU A 552 -25.66 19.34 -12.30
CA LEU A 552 -26.48 19.61 -11.14
C LEU A 552 -25.81 20.72 -10.31
N THR A 553 -26.39 21.89 -10.30
CA THR A 553 -25.87 23.08 -9.62
C THR A 553 -26.70 23.46 -8.40
N GLN A 554 -27.99 23.07 -8.42
CA GLN A 554 -28.91 23.40 -7.36
C GLN A 554 -28.68 22.62 -6.09
N ILE A 555 -28.39 23.34 -5.00
CA ILE A 555 -28.24 22.76 -3.66
C ILE A 555 -29.65 22.67 -3.04
N PHE A 556 -30.07 21.46 -2.60
CA PHE A 556 -31.34 21.26 -1.96
C PHE A 556 -31.45 21.94 -0.60
N ARG A 557 -32.71 22.26 -0.19
CA ARG A 557 -33.00 23.03 1.03
C ARG A 557 -32.30 22.47 2.27
N GLN A 558 -32.36 21.15 2.50
CA GLN A 558 -31.68 20.49 3.63
C GLN A 558 -30.16 20.64 3.56
N ALA A 559 -29.59 20.61 2.35
CA ALA A 559 -28.17 20.80 2.14
C ALA A 559 -27.72 22.28 2.23
N ARG A 560 -28.65 23.25 2.05
CA ARG A 560 -28.34 24.69 2.24
C ARG A 560 -28.14 25.08 3.71
N GLU A 561 -28.68 24.31 4.62
CA GLU A 561 -28.49 24.52 6.06
C GLU A 561 -27.16 23.94 6.55
N SER A 562 -26.50 23.06 5.79
CA SER A 562 -25.21 22.47 6.11
C SER A 562 -24.05 23.38 5.74
N HIS A 563 -23.26 23.80 6.71
CA HIS A 563 -22.02 24.54 6.48
C HIS A 563 -20.97 23.69 5.77
N ILE A 564 -20.98 22.36 5.91
CA ILE A 564 -20.12 21.44 5.15
C ILE A 564 -20.35 21.63 3.66
N VAL A 565 -21.61 21.53 3.21
CA VAL A 565 -21.98 21.68 1.80
C VAL A 565 -21.70 23.11 1.32
N LEU A 566 -22.11 24.11 2.08
CA LEU A 566 -21.91 25.52 1.73
C LEU A 566 -20.40 25.84 1.59
N ASN A 567 -19.59 25.41 2.56
CA ASN A 567 -18.14 25.64 2.55
C ASN A 567 -17.43 24.85 1.46
N ALA A 568 -17.87 23.63 1.13
CA ALA A 568 -17.36 22.89 -0.01
C ALA A 568 -17.57 23.69 -1.32
N HIS A 569 -18.78 24.23 -1.55
CA HIS A 569 -19.06 25.05 -2.73
C HIS A 569 -18.30 26.38 -2.73
N ARG A 570 -18.10 27.03 -1.57
CA ARG A 570 -17.27 28.24 -1.46
C ARG A 570 -15.81 27.95 -1.83
N VAL A 571 -15.24 26.91 -1.22
CA VAL A 571 -13.87 26.47 -1.54
C VAL A 571 -13.73 26.17 -3.03
N ASN A 572 -14.68 25.47 -3.64
CA ASN A 572 -14.65 25.17 -5.06
C ASN A 572 -14.62 26.43 -5.96
N ARG A 573 -15.30 27.50 -5.52
CA ARG A 573 -15.28 28.81 -6.21
C ARG A 573 -14.06 29.67 -5.90
N GLY A 574 -13.15 29.20 -5.03
CA GLY A 574 -12.00 29.97 -4.56
C GLY A 574 -12.34 30.99 -3.49
N GLU A 575 -13.46 30.82 -2.79
CA GLU A 575 -13.88 31.65 -1.70
C GLU A 575 -13.48 30.99 -0.36
N MET A 576 -13.01 31.80 0.59
CA MET A 576 -12.73 31.31 1.95
C MET A 576 -13.99 30.71 2.57
N PRO A 577 -13.88 29.54 3.24
CA PRO A 577 -15.01 28.98 3.95
C PRO A 577 -15.47 29.88 5.11
N ILE A 578 -16.71 29.76 5.51
CA ILE A 578 -17.28 30.43 6.69
C ILE A 578 -16.71 29.71 7.91
N LEU A 579 -15.87 30.40 8.69
CA LEU A 579 -15.16 29.83 9.82
C LEU A 579 -15.90 30.02 11.14
N GLU A 580 -16.77 31.02 11.23
CA GLU A 580 -17.55 31.33 12.43
C GLU A 580 -18.96 30.75 12.30
N PRO A 581 -19.48 30.09 13.35
CA PRO A 581 -20.85 29.57 13.32
C PRO A 581 -21.86 30.72 13.27
N ILE A 582 -22.77 30.69 12.30
CA ILE A 582 -23.77 31.76 12.08
C ILE A 582 -24.81 31.79 13.20
N ASN A 583 -25.11 30.68 13.89
CA ASN A 583 -26.12 30.57 14.92
C ASN A 583 -25.71 29.69 16.12
N GLY A 584 -24.41 29.66 16.45
CA GLY A 584 -23.93 28.93 17.63
C GLY A 584 -23.64 27.43 17.45
N GLU A 585 -24.28 26.75 16.50
CA GLU A 585 -24.01 25.37 16.11
C GLU A 585 -23.67 25.29 14.62
N SER A 586 -22.55 24.67 14.30
CA SER A 586 -22.12 24.43 12.91
C SER A 586 -21.67 23.00 12.78
N ASP A 587 -22.00 22.38 11.64
CA ASP A 587 -21.46 21.07 11.23
C ASP A 587 -20.03 21.18 10.65
N PHE A 588 -19.54 22.41 10.41
CA PHE A 588 -18.19 22.73 9.99
C PHE A 588 -17.49 23.61 11.01
N LEU A 589 -16.32 23.20 11.48
CA LEU A 589 -15.52 23.94 12.46
C LEU A 589 -14.10 24.15 11.94
N PHE A 590 -13.54 25.33 12.25
CA PHE A 590 -12.12 25.62 12.02
C PHE A 590 -11.45 25.94 13.36
N ILE A 591 -10.37 25.22 13.67
CA ILE A 591 -9.57 25.43 14.89
C ILE A 591 -8.18 25.89 14.45
N GLU A 592 -7.86 27.15 14.80
CA GLU A 592 -6.59 27.76 14.40
C GLU A 592 -5.44 27.28 15.28
N LYS A 593 -4.42 26.74 14.65
CA LYS A 593 -3.15 26.30 15.25
C LYS A 593 -2.02 26.58 14.27
N GLU A 594 -0.97 27.25 14.74
CA GLU A 594 0.13 27.69 13.89
C GLU A 594 1.27 26.67 13.82
N ASN A 595 1.46 25.83 14.84
CA ASN A 595 2.55 24.87 14.92
C ASN A 595 2.07 23.44 14.62
N PRO A 596 2.84 22.61 13.89
CA PRO A 596 2.47 21.22 13.59
C PRO A 596 2.22 20.38 14.85
N GLU A 597 3.00 20.63 15.90
CA GLU A 597 2.89 19.92 17.17
C GLU A 597 1.59 20.25 17.90
N GLU A 598 1.18 21.54 17.87
CA GLU A 598 -0.12 21.98 18.41
C GLU A 598 -1.28 21.40 17.60
N VAL A 599 -1.14 21.31 16.28
CA VAL A 599 -2.13 20.67 15.41
C VAL A 599 -2.27 19.19 15.78
N LEU A 600 -1.16 18.47 15.98
CA LEU A 600 -1.16 17.06 16.39
C LEU A 600 -1.87 16.87 17.75
N GLN A 601 -1.53 17.68 18.76
CA GLN A 601 -2.16 17.58 20.08
C GLN A 601 -3.65 17.90 20.04
N GLU A 602 -4.04 18.89 19.24
CA GLU A 602 -5.45 19.24 19.07
C GLU A 602 -6.23 18.14 18.36
N VAL A 603 -5.68 17.53 17.31
CA VAL A 603 -6.27 16.36 16.63
C VAL A 603 -6.46 15.21 17.62
N LYS A 604 -5.45 14.90 18.45
CA LYS A 604 -5.55 13.87 19.49
C LYS A 604 -6.68 14.16 20.46
N ARG A 605 -6.75 15.39 20.99
CA ARG A 605 -7.79 15.83 21.92
C ARG A 605 -9.20 15.76 21.32
N LEU A 606 -9.34 16.20 20.09
CA LEU A 606 -10.61 16.14 19.37
C LEU A 606 -11.11 14.72 19.20
N VAL A 607 -10.25 13.84 18.70
CA VAL A 607 -10.63 12.46 18.38
C VAL A 607 -10.88 11.62 19.62
N SER A 608 -10.08 11.79 20.68
CA SER A 608 -10.21 10.96 21.90
C SER A 608 -11.21 11.48 22.93
N GLU A 609 -11.47 12.79 23.00
CA GLU A 609 -12.22 13.39 24.10
C GLU A 609 -13.41 14.24 23.64
N GLU A 610 -13.15 15.31 22.85
CA GLU A 610 -14.16 16.34 22.62
C GLU A 610 -15.29 15.85 21.71
N LEU A 611 -14.97 15.29 20.54
CA LEU A 611 -15.98 14.84 19.59
C LEU A 611 -16.81 13.67 20.15
N PRO A 612 -16.20 12.64 20.78
CA PRO A 612 -16.95 11.60 21.46
C PRO A 612 -17.89 12.14 22.54
N ARG A 613 -17.38 12.99 23.45
CA ARG A 613 -18.17 13.52 24.56
C ARG A 613 -19.29 14.46 24.12
N ARG A 614 -19.03 15.30 23.11
CA ARG A 614 -19.98 16.33 22.70
C ARG A 614 -21.08 15.80 21.77
N TYR A 615 -20.73 14.82 20.91
CA TYR A 615 -21.62 14.36 19.84
C TYR A 615 -21.95 12.87 19.92
N GLY A 616 -21.45 12.14 20.91
CA GLY A 616 -21.70 10.70 21.06
C GLY A 616 -21.05 9.83 19.99
N LEU A 617 -19.97 10.31 19.36
CA LEU A 617 -19.29 9.61 18.27
C LEU A 617 -18.30 8.57 18.80
N ASP A 618 -18.25 7.40 18.20
CA ASP A 618 -17.20 6.43 18.46
C ASP A 618 -15.87 6.92 17.83
N PRO A 619 -14.78 7.06 18.63
CA PRO A 619 -13.51 7.61 18.14
C PRO A 619 -12.83 6.72 17.09
N ILE A 620 -13.14 5.42 17.05
CA ILE A 620 -12.54 4.47 16.11
C ILE A 620 -13.43 4.28 14.87
N GLU A 621 -14.75 4.18 15.04
CA GLU A 621 -15.67 3.87 13.94
C GLU A 621 -16.17 5.11 13.22
N ASP A 622 -16.55 6.19 13.97
CA ASP A 622 -17.23 7.35 13.41
C ASP A 622 -16.30 8.47 12.96
N ILE A 623 -15.08 8.56 13.55
CA ILE A 623 -14.15 9.65 13.30
C ILE A 623 -13.02 9.19 12.37
N GLN A 624 -12.82 9.92 11.28
CA GLN A 624 -11.71 9.69 10.37
C GLN A 624 -10.82 10.92 10.27
N VAL A 625 -9.52 10.74 10.52
CA VAL A 625 -8.55 11.82 10.27
C VAL A 625 -8.08 11.72 8.82
N LEU A 626 -8.21 12.83 8.06
CA LEU A 626 -7.83 12.94 6.66
C LEU A 626 -6.71 13.95 6.49
N THR A 627 -5.51 13.50 6.12
CA THR A 627 -4.34 14.37 5.97
C THR A 627 -3.87 14.47 4.52
N PRO A 628 -3.32 15.62 4.08
CA PRO A 628 -2.77 15.78 2.73
C PRO A 628 -1.59 14.86 2.43
N MET A 629 -0.75 14.55 3.43
CA MET A 629 0.54 13.88 3.24
C MET A 629 0.67 12.60 4.07
N HIS A 630 1.55 11.71 3.62
CA HIS A 630 1.85 10.47 4.33
C HIS A 630 2.90 10.67 5.44
N ARG A 631 3.92 11.51 5.20
CA ARG A 631 5.05 11.78 6.11
C ARG A 631 4.89 13.13 6.79
N GLY A 632 5.67 13.37 7.84
CA GLY A 632 5.66 14.61 8.66
C GLY A 632 4.86 14.43 9.95
N ASP A 633 4.92 15.44 10.83
CA ASP A 633 4.35 15.39 12.19
C ASP A 633 2.83 15.16 12.17
N VAL A 634 2.14 15.78 11.23
CA VAL A 634 0.70 15.60 10.98
C VAL A 634 0.44 14.78 9.71
N GLY A 635 1.40 13.95 9.30
CA GLY A 635 1.26 12.97 8.23
C GLY A 635 0.55 11.70 8.69
N ALA A 636 -0.06 10.95 7.76
CA ALA A 636 -0.85 9.77 8.07
C ALA A 636 -0.08 8.70 8.87
N TRP A 637 1.22 8.54 8.60
CA TRP A 637 2.05 7.58 9.33
C TRP A 637 2.15 7.93 10.81
N ASN A 638 2.55 9.17 11.15
CA ASN A 638 2.70 9.61 12.53
C ASN A 638 1.36 9.66 13.27
N LEU A 639 0.32 10.19 12.61
CA LEU A 639 -1.03 10.23 13.18
C LEU A 639 -1.56 8.83 13.54
N ASN A 640 -1.28 7.81 12.73
CA ASN A 640 -1.67 6.44 13.04
C ASN A 640 -0.93 5.87 14.25
N GLN A 641 0.35 6.19 14.43
CA GLN A 641 1.11 5.76 15.61
C GLN A 641 0.57 6.41 16.89
N GLU A 642 0.36 7.72 16.84
CA GLU A 642 -0.11 8.52 17.97
C GLU A 642 -1.56 8.17 18.36
N LEU A 643 -2.47 8.16 17.40
CA LEU A 643 -3.88 7.83 17.64
C LEU A 643 -4.07 6.35 18.00
N GLY A 644 -3.36 5.43 17.32
CA GLY A 644 -3.44 4.01 17.66
C GLY A 644 -2.97 3.72 19.07
N SER A 645 -1.93 4.40 19.55
CA SER A 645 -1.44 4.26 20.93
C SER A 645 -2.38 4.88 21.96
N LEU A 646 -3.07 5.94 21.59
CA LEU A 646 -4.01 6.66 22.46
C LEU A 646 -5.37 5.95 22.56
N LEU A 647 -5.93 5.54 21.42
CA LEU A 647 -7.28 4.99 21.33
C LEU A 647 -7.35 3.48 21.60
N ASN A 648 -6.26 2.77 21.31
CA ASN A 648 -6.20 1.32 21.49
C ASN A 648 -4.88 0.87 22.13
N PRO A 649 -4.74 1.04 23.46
CA PRO A 649 -3.53 0.63 24.19
C PRO A 649 -3.47 -0.90 24.46
N ASN A 650 -4.13 -1.74 23.66
CA ASN A 650 -4.22 -3.18 23.84
C ASN A 650 -2.80 -3.83 23.81
N PRO A 651 -2.43 -4.65 24.81
CA PRO A 651 -1.14 -5.33 24.85
C PRO A 651 -1.02 -6.48 23.84
N GLN A 652 -2.14 -7.09 23.42
CA GLN A 652 -2.15 -8.17 22.45
C GLN A 652 -1.90 -7.62 21.05
N ARG A 653 -0.75 -8.00 20.49
CA ARG A 653 -0.28 -7.44 19.23
C ARG A 653 0.47 -8.48 18.39
N VAL A 654 0.46 -8.26 17.10
CA VAL A 654 1.27 -8.96 16.12
C VAL A 654 2.19 -7.94 15.43
N SER A 655 3.47 -8.29 15.24
CA SER A 655 4.44 -7.41 14.59
C SER A 655 5.04 -8.11 13.39
N ARG A 656 5.15 -7.37 12.28
CA ARG A 656 5.84 -7.79 11.07
C ARG A 656 6.66 -6.63 10.52
N GLY A 657 8.00 -6.79 10.52
CA GLY A 657 8.91 -5.69 10.22
C GLY A 657 8.73 -4.53 11.20
N GLU A 658 8.54 -3.32 10.68
CA GLU A 658 8.29 -2.12 11.49
C GLU A 658 6.81 -1.95 11.87
N LYS A 659 5.92 -2.73 11.27
CA LYS A 659 4.48 -2.63 11.52
C LYS A 659 4.10 -3.41 12.77
N THR A 660 3.32 -2.79 13.64
CA THR A 660 2.69 -3.43 14.79
C THR A 660 1.19 -3.17 14.72
N LEU A 661 0.41 -4.25 14.72
CA LEU A 661 -1.04 -4.23 14.74
C LEU A 661 -1.52 -4.83 16.06
N ARG A 662 -2.51 -4.20 16.69
CA ARG A 662 -3.07 -4.61 17.98
C ARG A 662 -4.47 -5.19 17.82
N LEU A 663 -4.87 -6.05 18.71
CA LEU A 663 -6.26 -6.48 18.82
C LEU A 663 -7.15 -5.24 19.03
N GLY A 664 -8.20 -5.10 18.20
CA GLY A 664 -9.08 -3.94 18.18
C GLY A 664 -8.63 -2.79 17.28
N ASP A 665 -7.45 -2.85 16.65
CA ASP A 665 -7.02 -1.81 15.72
C ASP A 665 -7.94 -1.73 14.50
N ARG A 666 -8.18 -0.50 14.07
CA ARG A 666 -8.77 -0.18 12.78
C ARG A 666 -7.70 -0.25 11.71
N VAL A 667 -7.92 -1.06 10.68
CA VAL A 667 -6.95 -1.30 9.60
C VAL A 667 -7.57 -1.07 8.23
N MET A 668 -6.75 -0.73 7.25
CA MET A 668 -7.13 -0.55 5.85
C MET A 668 -6.35 -1.50 4.97
N GLN A 669 -7.05 -2.19 4.07
CA GLN A 669 -6.45 -2.94 2.98
C GLN A 669 -5.79 -1.97 1.98
N ILE A 670 -4.56 -2.26 1.56
CA ILE A 670 -3.81 -1.39 0.63
C ILE A 670 -3.58 -2.02 -0.75
N ARG A 671 -4.10 -3.22 -0.96
CA ARG A 671 -4.06 -3.95 -2.23
C ARG A 671 -5.38 -4.66 -2.46
N ASN A 672 -5.75 -4.87 -3.71
CA ASN A 672 -6.91 -5.70 -4.03
C ASN A 672 -6.56 -7.17 -3.80
N ASN A 673 -7.31 -7.85 -2.94
CA ASN A 673 -7.20 -9.28 -2.75
C ASN A 673 -8.51 -9.95 -3.18
N TYR A 674 -8.52 -10.45 -4.41
CA TYR A 674 -9.71 -11.04 -5.05
C TYR A 674 -10.05 -12.43 -4.49
N GLN A 675 -9.11 -13.10 -3.80
CA GLN A 675 -9.34 -14.43 -3.22
C GLN A 675 -10.23 -14.35 -1.99
N ILE A 676 -10.02 -13.33 -1.17
CA ILE A 676 -10.78 -13.07 0.06
C ILE A 676 -11.84 -11.96 -0.11
N ASP A 677 -11.95 -11.41 -1.33
CA ASP A 677 -12.90 -10.36 -1.71
C ASP A 677 -12.78 -9.10 -0.83
N VAL A 678 -11.53 -8.63 -0.62
CA VAL A 678 -11.20 -7.38 0.07
C VAL A 678 -10.38 -6.49 -0.86
N PHE A 679 -10.75 -5.23 -0.94
CA PHE A 679 -10.21 -4.30 -1.92
C PHE A 679 -9.40 -3.17 -1.29
N ASN A 680 -8.55 -2.55 -2.09
CA ASN A 680 -7.79 -1.37 -1.67
C ASN A 680 -8.75 -0.27 -1.20
N GLY A 681 -8.51 0.21 0.03
CA GLY A 681 -9.36 1.19 0.70
C GLY A 681 -10.42 0.61 1.64
N ASP A 682 -10.68 -0.71 1.62
CA ASP A 682 -11.59 -1.32 2.58
C ASP A 682 -11.02 -1.20 3.99
N ILE A 683 -11.86 -0.80 4.94
CA ILE A 683 -11.48 -0.65 6.35
C ILE A 683 -12.13 -1.79 7.14
N GLY A 684 -11.33 -2.40 7.99
CA GLY A 684 -11.76 -3.42 8.91
C GLY A 684 -11.21 -3.20 10.32
N ARG A 685 -11.66 -4.04 11.25
CA ARG A 685 -11.21 -4.06 12.64
C ARG A 685 -10.66 -5.42 13.02
N ILE A 686 -9.53 -5.45 13.71
CA ILE A 686 -8.93 -6.69 14.19
C ILE A 686 -9.73 -7.22 15.37
N GLU A 687 -10.33 -8.41 15.22
CA GLU A 687 -11.17 -9.04 16.23
C GLU A 687 -10.46 -10.13 17.03
N ALA A 688 -9.50 -10.82 16.41
CA ALA A 688 -8.72 -11.84 17.10
C ALA A 688 -7.31 -11.94 16.52
N ILE A 689 -6.36 -12.23 17.38
CA ILE A 689 -4.98 -12.55 17.04
C ILE A 689 -4.65 -13.87 17.67
N ASP A 690 -4.43 -14.89 16.84
CA ASP A 690 -4.01 -16.21 17.28
C ASP A 690 -2.54 -16.43 16.97
N ALA A 691 -1.73 -16.47 18.01
CA ALA A 691 -0.26 -16.63 17.89
C ALA A 691 0.13 -18.09 17.56
N GLU A 692 -0.70 -19.09 17.90
CA GLU A 692 -0.43 -20.51 17.65
C GLU A 692 -0.67 -20.86 16.18
N THR A 693 -1.82 -20.43 15.63
CA THR A 693 -2.19 -20.68 14.24
C THR A 693 -1.62 -19.65 13.28
N ARG A 694 -1.03 -18.56 13.79
CA ARG A 694 -0.54 -17.40 13.02
C ARG A 694 -1.63 -16.72 12.18
N LEU A 695 -2.86 -16.73 12.68
CA LEU A 695 -3.98 -16.11 12.01
C LEU A 695 -4.42 -14.84 12.73
N VAL A 696 -4.80 -13.83 11.95
CA VAL A 696 -5.40 -12.59 12.41
C VAL A 696 -6.78 -12.48 11.80
N GLN A 697 -7.82 -12.45 12.64
CA GLN A 697 -9.20 -12.28 12.17
C GLN A 697 -9.55 -10.80 12.12
N ILE A 698 -10.02 -10.36 10.97
CA ILE A 698 -10.38 -8.98 10.70
C ILE A 698 -11.82 -8.93 10.21
N ARG A 699 -12.63 -8.12 10.88
CA ARG A 699 -14.00 -7.83 10.42
C ARG A 699 -13.97 -6.68 9.43
N PHE A 700 -14.37 -6.96 8.21
CA PHE A 700 -14.72 -5.98 7.20
C PHE A 700 -16.24 -5.95 7.06
N ASP A 701 -16.87 -4.89 7.51
CA ASP A 701 -18.33 -4.77 7.65
C ASP A 701 -18.97 -6.01 8.36
N ASP A 702 -19.76 -6.80 7.67
CA ASP A 702 -20.44 -7.99 8.23
C ASP A 702 -19.65 -9.30 8.07
N ARG A 703 -18.45 -9.26 7.49
CA ARG A 703 -17.64 -10.46 7.19
C ARG A 703 -16.37 -10.48 8.03
N VAL A 704 -16.10 -11.61 8.65
CA VAL A 704 -14.82 -11.86 9.34
C VAL A 704 -13.93 -12.68 8.44
N ILE A 705 -12.73 -12.17 8.19
CA ILE A 705 -11.74 -12.75 7.27
C ILE A 705 -10.46 -13.05 8.05
N ALA A 706 -9.92 -14.25 7.85
CA ALA A 706 -8.65 -14.66 8.44
C ALA A 706 -7.49 -14.33 7.50
N TYR A 707 -6.52 -13.63 8.04
CA TYR A 707 -5.24 -13.32 7.38
C TYR A 707 -4.12 -14.14 8.00
N ASP A 708 -3.26 -14.74 7.19
CA ASP A 708 -1.98 -15.22 7.67
C ASP A 708 -1.11 -14.02 8.09
N THR A 709 -0.28 -14.21 9.11
CA THR A 709 0.70 -13.16 9.48
C THR A 709 1.66 -12.82 8.35
N ALA A 710 1.81 -13.70 7.35
CA ALA A 710 2.56 -13.44 6.13
C ALA A 710 1.89 -12.39 5.22
N ASP A 711 0.58 -12.21 5.28
CA ASP A 711 -0.18 -11.31 4.41
C ASP A 711 -0.51 -9.96 5.08
N LEU A 712 -0.05 -9.74 6.32
CA LEU A 712 -0.26 -8.47 7.03
C LEU A 712 0.40 -7.25 6.36
N ASP A 713 1.28 -7.46 5.38
CA ASP A 713 1.85 -6.40 4.56
C ASP A 713 0.79 -5.67 3.73
N GLU A 714 -0.33 -6.34 3.45
CA GLU A 714 -1.48 -5.78 2.74
C GLU A 714 -2.32 -4.83 3.59
N LEU A 715 -2.04 -4.72 4.89
CA LEU A 715 -2.80 -3.94 5.85
C LEU A 715 -1.98 -2.77 6.41
N VAL A 716 -2.65 -1.67 6.69
CA VAL A 716 -2.07 -0.53 7.42
C VAL A 716 -3.05 -0.03 8.49
N PRO A 717 -2.58 0.54 9.61
CA PRO A 717 -3.47 1.22 10.55
C PRO A 717 -4.27 2.32 9.84
N ALA A 718 -5.52 2.53 10.22
CA ALA A 718 -6.47 3.38 9.52
C ALA A 718 -7.20 4.41 10.40
N TYR A 719 -6.61 4.82 11.52
CA TYR A 719 -7.09 5.96 12.32
C TYR A 719 -6.96 7.27 11.53
N ALA A 720 -5.90 7.37 10.74
CA ALA A 720 -5.66 8.44 9.78
C ALA A 720 -5.30 7.87 8.40
N CYS A 721 -5.80 8.50 7.34
CA CYS A 721 -5.41 8.17 5.97
C CYS A 721 -5.21 9.43 5.12
N SER A 722 -4.60 9.27 3.95
CA SER A 722 -4.51 10.39 3.01
C SER A 722 -5.88 10.70 2.39
N ILE A 723 -6.10 11.97 2.05
CA ILE A 723 -7.34 12.42 1.39
C ILE A 723 -7.59 11.62 0.10
N HIS A 724 -6.54 11.26 -0.65
CA HIS A 724 -6.64 10.42 -1.85
C HIS A 724 -7.24 9.03 -1.55
N LYS A 725 -6.85 8.41 -0.43
CA LYS A 725 -7.38 7.10 -0.02
C LYS A 725 -8.80 7.16 0.53
N ALA A 726 -9.30 8.36 0.85
CA ALA A 726 -10.66 8.58 1.31
C ALA A 726 -11.64 8.82 0.15
N GLN A 727 -11.18 8.91 -1.10
CA GLN A 727 -12.06 9.04 -2.26
C GLN A 727 -13.05 7.87 -2.34
N GLY A 728 -14.28 8.14 -2.73
CA GLY A 728 -15.38 7.17 -2.76
C GLY A 728 -15.90 6.73 -1.37
N SER A 729 -15.33 7.27 -0.27
CA SER A 729 -15.76 6.99 1.10
C SER A 729 -16.40 8.23 1.73
N GLU A 730 -17.30 8.03 2.70
CA GLU A 730 -17.86 9.10 3.53
C GLU A 730 -17.86 8.64 4.99
N TYR A 731 -17.68 9.58 5.89
CA TYR A 731 -17.56 9.31 7.33
C TYR A 731 -18.52 10.21 8.13
N PRO A 732 -19.06 9.75 9.26
CA PRO A 732 -19.87 10.60 10.12
C PRO A 732 -19.15 11.87 10.54
N CYS A 733 -17.90 11.77 10.94
CA CYS A 733 -17.06 12.90 11.31
C CYS A 733 -15.68 12.84 10.65
N VAL A 734 -15.22 13.96 10.11
CA VAL A 734 -13.90 14.10 9.48
C VAL A 734 -13.10 15.17 10.21
N VAL A 735 -11.85 14.86 10.56
CA VAL A 735 -10.88 15.80 11.11
C VAL A 735 -9.75 15.98 10.10
N VAL A 736 -9.49 17.23 9.68
CA VAL A 736 -8.53 17.56 8.62
C VAL A 736 -7.40 18.41 9.21
N PRO A 737 -6.22 17.86 9.53
CA PRO A 737 -5.04 18.65 9.83
C PRO A 737 -4.53 19.34 8.58
N LEU A 738 -4.43 20.68 8.61
CA LEU A 738 -4.03 21.49 7.46
C LEU A 738 -2.93 22.51 7.86
N HIS A 739 -1.70 22.24 7.46
CA HIS A 739 -0.55 23.05 7.84
C HIS A 739 0.34 23.40 6.64
N THR A 740 1.13 24.47 6.74
CA THR A 740 2.02 24.94 5.66
C THR A 740 3.12 23.93 5.30
N GLN A 741 3.48 22.98 6.17
CA GLN A 741 4.36 21.86 5.80
C GLN A 741 3.81 21.00 4.64
N HIS A 742 2.49 21.06 4.41
CA HIS A 742 1.82 20.39 3.29
C HIS A 742 1.87 21.20 1.98
N PHE A 743 2.72 22.20 1.87
CA PHE A 743 2.71 23.23 0.81
C PHE A 743 2.48 22.68 -0.60
N VAL A 744 3.18 21.60 -0.96
CA VAL A 744 3.04 20.95 -2.29
C VAL A 744 1.63 20.43 -2.54
N MET A 745 0.93 20.00 -1.47
CA MET A 745 -0.38 19.37 -1.54
C MET A 745 -1.54 20.32 -1.21
N LEU A 746 -1.25 21.60 -0.87
CA LEU A 746 -2.29 22.59 -0.58
C LEU A 746 -2.95 23.05 -1.89
N GLN A 747 -3.93 22.28 -2.35
CA GLN A 747 -4.70 22.52 -3.57
C GLN A 747 -6.19 22.56 -3.24
N ARG A 748 -6.92 23.35 -4.03
CA ARG A 748 -8.37 23.57 -3.88
C ARG A 748 -9.17 22.27 -3.94
N ASN A 749 -8.93 21.45 -4.95
CA ASN A 749 -9.60 20.16 -5.15
C ASN A 749 -9.32 19.16 -4.03
N LEU A 750 -8.11 19.19 -3.43
CA LEU A 750 -7.76 18.35 -2.28
C LEU A 750 -8.58 18.75 -1.05
N LEU A 751 -8.61 20.06 -0.72
CA LEU A 751 -9.40 20.58 0.39
C LEU A 751 -10.90 20.33 0.18
N TYR A 752 -11.40 20.59 -1.03
CA TYR A 752 -12.77 20.31 -1.43
C TYR A 752 -13.13 18.82 -1.23
N THR A 753 -12.26 17.92 -1.72
CA THR A 753 -12.46 16.47 -1.53
C THR A 753 -12.49 16.10 -0.07
N ALA A 754 -11.59 16.64 0.77
CA ALA A 754 -11.56 16.36 2.20
C ALA A 754 -12.85 16.79 2.91
N ILE A 755 -13.34 18.00 2.63
CA ILE A 755 -14.57 18.54 3.22
C ILE A 755 -15.78 17.69 2.83
N THR A 756 -15.86 17.26 1.56
CA THR A 756 -16.97 16.46 1.04
C THR A 756 -17.01 15.02 1.54
N ARG A 757 -16.00 14.57 2.32
CA ARG A 757 -16.02 13.25 2.97
C ARG A 757 -16.80 13.22 4.28
N GLY A 758 -17.07 14.36 4.90
CA GLY A 758 -17.84 14.44 6.14
C GLY A 758 -19.35 14.48 5.90
N LYS A 759 -20.10 13.61 6.62
CA LYS A 759 -21.56 13.54 6.55
C LYS A 759 -22.24 14.47 7.55
N GLN A 760 -21.78 14.44 8.80
CA GLN A 760 -22.39 15.13 9.93
C GLN A 760 -21.50 16.25 10.47
N ARG A 761 -20.17 16.02 10.47
CA ARG A 761 -19.21 16.97 11.04
C ARG A 761 -17.92 17.00 10.24
N VAL A 762 -17.38 18.22 10.06
CA VAL A 762 -16.02 18.44 9.53
C VAL A 762 -15.31 19.41 10.45
N VAL A 763 -14.13 19.03 10.93
CA VAL A 763 -13.26 19.88 11.76
C VAL A 763 -11.92 20.04 11.03
N VAL A 764 -11.61 21.27 10.63
CA VAL A 764 -10.30 21.60 10.05
C VAL A 764 -9.43 22.19 11.16
N VAL A 765 -8.25 21.61 11.37
CA VAL A 765 -7.30 22.05 12.40
C VAL A 765 -6.01 22.49 11.73
N GLY A 766 -5.64 23.75 11.88
CA GLY A 766 -4.41 24.26 11.28
C GLY A 766 -4.32 25.77 11.10
N SER A 767 -3.40 26.23 10.26
CA SER A 767 -3.18 27.66 10.09
C SER A 767 -4.08 28.27 9.03
N ARG A 768 -4.55 29.48 9.26
CA ARG A 768 -5.30 30.26 8.25
C ARG A 768 -4.53 30.45 6.97
N LYS A 769 -3.20 30.59 7.07
CA LYS A 769 -2.32 30.68 5.92
C LYS A 769 -2.36 29.43 5.03
N ALA A 770 -2.33 28.23 5.65
CA ALA A 770 -2.43 26.98 4.91
C ALA A 770 -3.81 26.84 4.24
N LEU A 771 -4.87 27.23 4.94
CA LEU A 771 -6.24 27.23 4.42
C LEU A 771 -6.36 28.18 3.22
N ALA A 772 -5.87 29.42 3.33
CA ALA A 772 -5.89 30.40 2.24
C ALA A 772 -5.10 29.89 1.01
N VAL A 773 -3.90 29.37 1.22
CA VAL A 773 -3.10 28.78 0.13
C VAL A 773 -3.87 27.65 -0.56
N ALA A 774 -4.52 26.76 0.20
CA ALA A 774 -5.30 25.67 -0.37
C ALA A 774 -6.52 26.15 -1.18
N VAL A 775 -7.19 27.20 -0.71
CA VAL A 775 -8.35 27.82 -1.42
C VAL A 775 -7.90 28.54 -2.68
N ASP A 776 -6.81 29.31 -2.63
CA ASP A 776 -6.32 30.10 -3.75
C ASP A 776 -5.67 29.24 -4.83
N ASN A 777 -5.02 28.14 -4.42
CA ASN A 777 -4.30 27.27 -5.33
C ASN A 777 -5.26 26.41 -6.17
N ASN A 778 -5.67 26.94 -7.31
CA ASN A 778 -6.44 26.23 -8.33
C ASN A 778 -5.53 25.60 -9.41
N ARG A 779 -4.26 25.45 -9.14
CA ARG A 779 -3.39 24.73 -10.06
C ARG A 779 -3.75 23.25 -10.00
N ILE A 780 -4.79 22.91 -10.76
CA ILE A 780 -4.96 21.52 -11.17
C ILE A 780 -3.76 21.27 -12.05
N GLU A 781 -2.85 20.41 -11.61
CA GLU A 781 -1.76 19.98 -12.48
C GLU A 781 -2.37 19.52 -13.78
N GLU A 782 -2.09 20.25 -14.86
CA GLU A 782 -2.58 19.89 -16.19
C GLU A 782 -2.03 18.51 -16.51
N ARG A 783 -2.89 17.53 -16.53
CA ARG A 783 -2.52 16.18 -16.96
C ARG A 783 -2.39 16.18 -18.47
N TYR A 784 -1.25 15.71 -18.94
CA TYR A 784 -1.04 15.49 -20.35
C TYR A 784 -1.86 14.30 -20.81
N THR A 785 -3.00 14.55 -21.44
CA THR A 785 -3.97 13.60 -22.00
C THR A 785 -4.52 14.17 -23.30
N ARG A 786 -4.90 13.33 -24.23
CA ARG A 786 -5.49 13.72 -25.52
C ARG A 786 -6.87 13.12 -25.76
N LEU A 787 -7.48 12.55 -24.71
CA LEU A 787 -8.79 11.94 -24.86
C LEU A 787 -9.84 12.93 -25.35
N ALA A 788 -9.82 14.18 -24.85
CA ALA A 788 -10.76 15.22 -25.26
C ALA A 788 -10.66 15.53 -26.76
N GLU A 789 -9.42 15.77 -27.28
CA GLU A 789 -9.20 16.05 -28.69
C GLU A 789 -9.53 14.85 -29.58
N ARG A 790 -9.25 13.65 -29.09
CA ARG A 790 -9.58 12.40 -29.82
C ARG A 790 -11.08 12.15 -29.89
N LEU A 791 -11.87 12.66 -28.96
CA LEU A 791 -13.32 12.55 -28.94
C LEU A 791 -14.01 13.64 -29.76
N ALA A 792 -13.46 14.85 -29.77
CA ALA A 792 -13.91 15.96 -30.62
C ALA A 792 -13.68 15.64 -32.11
#